data_b4e9308f67cc89e46570df106549e0b9
#
_entry.id   b4e9308f67cc89e46570df106549e0b9
#
_cell.length_a   1.000
_cell.length_b   1.000
_cell.length_c   1.000
_cell.angle_alpha   90.00
_cell.angle_beta   90.00
_cell.angle_gamma   90.00
#
_symmetry.space_group_name_H-M   'P 1'
#
loop_
_entity.id
_entity.type
_entity.pdbx_description
1 polymer ?
#
loop_
_entity_poly.entity_id
_entity_poly.type
_entity_poly.pdbx_seq_one_letter_code
_entity_poly.pdbx_strand_id
1 'polypeptide(L)'
;MDKYSFLNAASTAYFGDLYDKYLENPDAIEPSWRAFFQGFDFAQEQYGAPLQEAVPVMVQQVVSNEANKPSEKIEKEFKVLNLINAYRTYGHLLTQINPLAAREPQLIDLSIERYGLSTADLDVVFDSAKEIGLSPTSLRQIVSTLQQLFCRSVGVEYQYIREASVRQWIDQHLQKNNNTTPFSKEDKIRLLRKLNEATSFENFLHTKYVGQKRFSLEGNDALVAGLDFMVEAAAEKGVTHLVLGMAHRGRLNVLANVFGKNPQDIFSEFDGKDYEMDDWFDGDVKYHLGITAERTSRSGKKIDMNLVPNPSHLETVAAVVEGITRAKQDRYCKDNPLKALPIVIHGDAAVCGQGIVYETVQMCGLRGFKTGGTIHIVVNNQVGFTTNYTDSRSSIYATDIAKVNDSPVLHVNADDAEAVVHAFLFALDFRQAFGKDVFIDLIGYRKYGHNEGDEPRFSQPKMYKLIGKHDNPRNIYAQKLITEGLIQQSLVTEMENEYKALLDAHLETSRKEPLTVIKPFMQTEWQGFKIASPAEMLQSVDTTINKETLTKIAEVLTELPADKNFISKVKKVVADRKEASFQNNHIDWGMAELLAYGSLLTEGYEVRLTGEDVQRGTFSHRHAVLKTEDTEEEICFLQDLKHKKSMAKGDFHIYNSLLSEYGVLGYEYGYALASPYTLTIWEAQFGDFSNGAQIMLDQYISCGEDKWKVQDGLVMLLPHGYEGQGAEHSSARVERYLQLCAENNMYVANCTTPANFFHLLRRQMKTTFRKPLVVFTPKSLLRHPQVISSLEDLAEGQFREVIADPIADANKVKRVVFCSGRFYYDLYAEREKLGRDDIALVRIEQLFPLPVEQLKEVVAKYVNATDFVWAQEEPKNMGAYGYMLMNFDLVKWRYVGTPAYAAPASGSHTRDRKRHNEVIAKVFE
;
A
#
# COMPACT_ATOMS: atom_id res chain seq x y z
N MET A 1 -1.21 -13.77 44.72
CA MET A 1 -0.92 -14.16 43.35
C MET A 1 0.30 -15.08 43.41
N ASP A 2 0.14 -16.28 42.87
CA ASP A 2 1.18 -17.29 42.89
C ASP A 2 2.40 -16.77 42.08
N LYS A 3 3.57 -16.86 42.68
CA LYS A 3 4.84 -16.39 42.10
C LYS A 3 5.22 -17.05 40.76
N TYR A 4 4.44 -18.04 40.31
CA TYR A 4 4.68 -18.90 39.15
C TYR A 4 3.56 -18.92 38.14
N SER A 5 2.67 -17.92 38.15
CA SER A 5 1.51 -17.83 37.24
C SER A 5 1.86 -17.71 35.73
N PHE A 6 3.14 -17.61 35.40
CA PHE A 6 3.63 -17.64 34.02
C PHE A 6 3.84 -19.04 33.46
N LEU A 7 3.79 -20.09 34.30
CA LEU A 7 3.91 -21.48 33.89
C LEU A 7 2.52 -22.08 33.70
N ASN A 8 2.16 -22.32 32.44
CA ASN A 8 0.91 -23.03 32.10
C ASN A 8 0.94 -24.46 32.65
N ALA A 9 -0.19 -24.96 33.17
CA ALA A 9 -0.32 -26.28 33.78
C ALA A 9 0.19 -27.44 32.89
N ALA A 10 0.14 -27.33 31.58
CA ALA A 10 0.71 -28.31 30.64
C ALA A 10 2.25 -28.26 30.55
N SER A 11 2.86 -27.16 30.92
CA SER A 11 4.32 -26.97 30.91
C SER A 11 4.96 -27.37 32.22
N THR A 12 4.24 -27.35 33.33
CA THR A 12 4.78 -27.61 34.68
C THR A 12 5.28 -29.06 34.87
N ALA A 13 4.57 -30.04 34.31
CA ALA A 13 5.01 -31.45 34.34
C ALA A 13 6.27 -31.67 33.51
N TYR A 14 6.37 -31.03 32.32
CA TYR A 14 7.58 -31.09 31.47
C TYR A 14 8.80 -30.40 32.13
N PHE A 15 8.55 -29.27 32.78
CA PHE A 15 9.60 -28.58 33.57
C PHE A 15 10.10 -29.40 34.78
N GLY A 16 9.18 -30.07 35.48
CA GLY A 16 9.51 -30.97 36.57
C GLY A 16 10.41 -32.11 36.08
N ASP A 17 10.04 -32.79 35.03
CA ASP A 17 10.80 -33.88 34.39
C ASP A 17 12.21 -33.44 33.93
N LEU A 18 12.34 -32.22 33.39
CA LEU A 18 13.62 -31.66 32.99
C LEU A 18 14.49 -31.28 34.18
N TYR A 19 13.89 -30.77 35.25
CA TYR A 19 14.61 -30.42 36.48
C TYR A 19 15.07 -31.67 37.22
N ASP A 20 14.26 -32.72 37.30
CA ASP A 20 14.68 -34.02 37.86
C ASP A 20 15.86 -34.62 37.08
N LYS A 21 15.83 -34.58 35.75
CA LYS A 21 16.96 -34.99 34.91
C LYS A 21 18.21 -34.14 35.11
N TYR A 22 18.05 -32.86 35.36
CA TYR A 22 19.17 -31.96 35.70
C TYR A 22 19.77 -32.30 37.03
N LEU A 23 18.96 -32.62 38.05
CA LEU A 23 19.46 -33.03 39.38
C LEU A 23 20.16 -34.37 39.31
N GLU A 24 19.72 -35.32 38.49
CA GLU A 24 20.39 -36.62 38.31
C GLU A 24 21.69 -36.49 37.52
N ASN A 25 21.71 -35.75 36.44
CA ASN A 25 22.90 -35.51 35.62
C ASN A 25 22.81 -34.21 34.83
N PRO A 26 23.45 -33.11 35.29
CA PRO A 26 23.43 -31.81 34.60
C PRO A 26 23.92 -31.82 33.17
N ASP A 27 24.76 -32.77 32.79
CA ASP A 27 25.32 -32.87 31.43
C ASP A 27 24.39 -33.62 30.47
N ALA A 28 23.32 -34.23 30.96
CA ALA A 28 22.35 -34.94 30.12
C ALA A 28 21.26 -34.05 29.52
N ILE A 29 21.19 -32.76 29.88
CA ILE A 29 20.22 -31.79 29.35
C ILE A 29 20.89 -30.73 28.48
N GLU A 30 20.09 -30.10 27.62
CA GLU A 30 20.56 -29.05 26.73
C GLU A 30 21.18 -27.87 27.50
N PRO A 31 22.29 -27.28 27.01
CA PRO A 31 23.04 -26.22 27.69
C PRO A 31 22.20 -25.01 28.14
N SER A 32 21.18 -24.64 27.37
CA SER A 32 20.26 -23.56 27.71
C SER A 32 19.44 -23.85 28.96
N TRP A 33 18.93 -25.06 29.11
CA TRP A 33 18.18 -25.53 30.29
C TRP A 33 19.10 -25.71 31.50
N ARG A 34 20.32 -26.17 31.29
CA ARG A 34 21.33 -26.27 32.36
C ARG A 34 21.64 -24.91 32.97
N ALA A 35 21.90 -23.89 32.12
CA ALA A 35 22.13 -22.52 32.59
C ALA A 35 20.93 -21.93 33.33
N PHE A 36 19.71 -22.24 32.88
CA PHE A 36 18.48 -21.83 33.55
C PHE A 36 18.35 -22.45 34.95
N PHE A 37 18.57 -23.76 35.09
CA PHE A 37 18.45 -24.46 36.38
C PHE A 37 19.59 -24.13 37.34
N GLN A 38 20.81 -23.90 36.85
CA GLN A 38 21.89 -23.35 37.64
C GLN A 38 21.56 -21.98 38.21
N GLY A 39 20.93 -21.09 37.43
CA GLY A 39 20.47 -19.80 37.91
C GLY A 39 19.31 -19.93 38.92
N PHE A 40 18.44 -20.93 38.76
CA PHE A 40 17.34 -21.23 39.67
C PHE A 40 17.87 -21.75 41.04
N ASP A 41 18.83 -22.68 41.04
CA ASP A 41 19.45 -23.20 42.26
C ASP A 41 20.26 -22.10 42.99
N PHE A 42 21.03 -21.29 42.26
CA PHE A 42 21.70 -20.11 42.81
C PHE A 42 20.74 -19.14 43.48
N ALA A 43 19.54 -18.91 42.86
CA ALA A 43 18.52 -18.07 43.46
C ALA A 43 17.90 -18.69 44.73
N GLN A 44 17.73 -20.00 44.78
CA GLN A 44 17.26 -20.71 46.00
C GLN A 44 18.32 -20.71 47.12
N GLU A 45 19.60 -20.94 46.82
CA GLU A 45 20.67 -20.92 47.80
C GLU A 45 20.94 -19.53 48.38
N GLN A 46 20.83 -18.49 47.60
CA GLN A 46 21.11 -17.11 48.06
C GLN A 46 19.89 -16.40 48.66
N TYR A 47 18.65 -16.76 48.27
CA TYR A 47 17.41 -16.03 48.61
C TYR A 47 16.29 -16.91 49.14
N GLY A 48 16.51 -18.20 49.28
CA GLY A 48 15.50 -19.23 49.59
C GLY A 48 15.60 -19.83 51.03
N ALA A 49 15.77 -19.02 52.07
CA ALA A 49 15.62 -19.55 53.45
C ALA A 49 14.12 -19.52 53.88
N PRO A 50 13.55 -20.67 54.37
CA PRO A 50 12.22 -20.66 54.92
C PRO A 50 12.14 -19.88 56.22
N LEU A 51 11.12 -19.04 56.37
CA LEU A 51 10.77 -18.37 57.62
C LEU A 51 10.51 -19.40 58.72
N GLN A 52 11.51 -19.67 59.57
CA GLN A 52 11.28 -20.35 60.88
C GLN A 52 10.70 -19.34 61.88
N GLU A 53 9.70 -19.73 62.59
CA GLU A 53 9.09 -18.96 63.69
C GLU A 53 10.18 -18.56 64.73
N ALA A 54 10.31 -17.26 64.98
CA ALA A 54 11.29 -16.70 65.87
C ALA A 54 10.87 -16.96 67.35
N VAL A 55 11.70 -17.68 68.07
CA VAL A 55 11.73 -17.71 69.54
C VAL A 55 12.27 -16.32 70.03
N PRO A 56 11.68 -15.68 71.06
CA PRO A 56 12.09 -14.34 71.47
C PRO A 56 13.44 -14.40 72.19
N VAL A 57 14.49 -13.91 71.56
CA VAL A 57 15.76 -13.57 72.17
C VAL A 57 15.70 -12.11 72.60
N MET A 58 15.91 -11.87 73.91
CA MET A 58 16.13 -10.53 74.46
C MET A 58 17.28 -9.83 73.71
N VAL A 59 16.98 -8.78 72.99
CA VAL A 59 17.99 -7.91 72.37
C VAL A 59 18.13 -6.68 73.29
N GLN A 60 19.38 -6.46 73.76
CA GLN A 60 19.82 -5.21 74.37
C GLN A 60 19.61 -4.06 73.37
N GLN A 61 19.10 -2.94 73.87
CA GLN A 61 18.94 -1.73 73.11
C GLN A 61 20.25 -1.27 72.42
N VAL A 62 20.38 -1.46 71.18
CA VAL A 62 21.28 -0.70 70.30
C VAL A 62 20.51 0.48 69.76
N VAL A 63 21.01 1.65 70.07
CA VAL A 63 20.47 2.93 69.56
C VAL A 63 20.28 2.82 68.05
N SER A 64 19.02 2.79 67.57
CA SER A 64 18.64 2.76 66.18
C SER A 64 18.94 4.16 65.59
N ASN A 65 19.89 4.20 64.70
CA ASN A 65 19.99 5.29 63.75
C ASN A 65 18.69 5.34 62.93
N GLU A 66 17.90 6.39 63.08
CA GLU A 66 16.68 6.69 62.31
C GLU A 66 16.94 7.04 60.83
N ALA A 67 18.07 6.62 60.28
CA ALA A 67 18.56 7.08 58.99
C ALA A 67 18.11 6.21 57.76
N ASN A 68 17.28 5.16 57.89
CA ASN A 68 16.98 4.26 56.79
C ASN A 68 15.52 3.88 56.57
N LYS A 69 14.54 4.65 57.06
CA LYS A 69 13.18 4.65 56.46
C LYS A 69 13.14 5.75 55.41
N PRO A 70 12.72 5.44 54.17
CA PRO A 70 12.41 6.55 53.22
C PRO A 70 11.51 7.53 53.94
N SER A 71 11.82 8.83 53.92
CA SER A 71 10.92 9.81 54.53
C SER A 71 9.53 9.64 53.90
N GLU A 72 8.47 9.74 54.69
CA GLU A 72 7.08 9.67 54.21
C GLU A 72 6.88 10.52 52.95
N LYS A 73 7.64 11.62 52.83
CA LYS A 73 7.69 12.47 51.64
C LYS A 73 8.22 11.72 50.41
N ILE A 74 9.29 10.95 50.49
CA ILE A 74 9.87 10.16 49.37
C ILE A 74 8.88 9.10 48.91
N GLU A 75 8.23 8.41 49.85
CA GLU A 75 7.20 7.41 49.49
C GLU A 75 6.04 8.05 48.72
N LYS A 76 5.58 9.23 49.14
CA LYS A 76 4.51 9.98 48.50
C LYS A 76 4.95 10.51 47.10
N GLU A 77 6.21 10.91 46.93
CA GLU A 77 6.75 11.26 45.59
C GLU A 77 6.64 10.09 44.61
N PHE A 78 6.98 8.86 45.02
CA PHE A 78 6.80 7.68 44.14
C PHE A 78 5.32 7.41 43.83
N LYS A 79 4.41 7.64 44.77
CA LYS A 79 2.97 7.52 44.55
C LYS A 79 2.49 8.54 43.51
N VAL A 80 2.98 9.79 43.57
CA VAL A 80 2.66 10.82 42.57
C VAL A 80 3.27 10.49 41.21
N LEU A 81 4.49 9.99 41.13
CA LEU A 81 5.11 9.51 39.89
C LEU A 81 4.29 8.38 39.25
N ASN A 82 3.82 7.41 40.05
CA ASN A 82 2.95 6.35 39.59
C ASN A 82 1.63 6.90 39.05
N LEU A 83 1.03 7.89 39.70
CA LEU A 83 -0.17 8.56 39.24
C LEU A 83 0.07 9.27 37.89
N ILE A 84 1.19 10.03 37.77
CA ILE A 84 1.58 10.69 36.49
C ILE A 84 1.71 9.67 35.38
N ASN A 85 2.42 8.56 35.61
CA ASN A 85 2.58 7.50 34.60
C ASN A 85 1.26 6.81 34.26
N ALA A 86 0.37 6.67 35.20
CA ALA A 86 -0.96 6.14 34.96
C ALA A 86 -1.81 7.06 34.06
N TYR A 87 -1.75 8.38 34.27
CA TYR A 87 -2.41 9.32 33.33
C TYR A 87 -1.78 9.29 31.93
N ARG A 88 -0.46 9.18 31.81
CA ARG A 88 0.22 9.00 30.52
C ARG A 88 -0.23 7.74 29.79
N THR A 89 -0.45 6.65 30.54
CA THR A 89 -0.78 5.34 29.97
C THR A 89 -2.26 5.19 29.70
N TYR A 90 -3.11 5.71 30.56
CA TYR A 90 -4.55 5.42 30.55
C TYR A 90 -5.45 6.66 30.48
N GLY A 91 -4.89 7.88 30.49
CA GLY A 91 -5.68 9.11 30.48
C GLY A 91 -6.61 9.23 29.28
N HIS A 92 -6.19 8.69 28.12
CA HIS A 92 -7.02 8.64 26.92
C HIS A 92 -8.36 7.91 27.12
N LEU A 93 -8.45 6.93 28.03
CA LEU A 93 -9.68 6.23 28.36
C LEU A 93 -10.68 7.10 29.13
N LEU A 94 -10.21 8.19 29.73
CA LEU A 94 -11.05 9.16 30.45
C LEU A 94 -11.38 10.41 29.62
N THR A 95 -10.87 10.50 28.40
CA THR A 95 -11.08 11.64 27.50
C THR A 95 -12.50 11.69 26.98
N GLN A 96 -13.08 12.87 26.86
CA GLN A 96 -14.43 13.06 26.32
C GLN A 96 -14.41 13.11 24.79
N ILE A 97 -14.16 11.96 24.19
CA ILE A 97 -13.97 11.83 22.73
C ILE A 97 -15.25 11.53 21.95
N ASN A 98 -16.33 11.08 22.62
CA ASN A 98 -17.57 10.71 21.93
C ASN A 98 -18.62 11.85 22.05
N PRO A 99 -19.00 12.54 20.94
CA PRO A 99 -19.96 13.62 20.97
C PRO A 99 -21.37 13.20 21.37
N LEU A 100 -21.76 11.92 21.18
CA LEU A 100 -23.12 11.43 21.40
C LEU A 100 -23.35 10.79 22.77
N ALA A 101 -22.30 10.42 23.50
CA ALA A 101 -22.44 9.66 24.74
C ALA A 101 -22.16 10.53 25.96
N ALA A 102 -23.06 10.50 26.96
CA ALA A 102 -22.64 10.64 28.33
C ALA A 102 -21.65 9.50 28.62
N ARG A 103 -20.53 9.85 29.22
CA ARG A 103 -19.38 8.98 29.54
C ARG A 103 -19.81 7.54 29.86
N GLU A 104 -19.32 6.54 29.13
CA GLU A 104 -19.47 5.14 29.51
C GLU A 104 -18.82 4.89 30.87
N PRO A 105 -19.26 3.82 31.64
CA PRO A 105 -18.67 3.51 32.93
C PRO A 105 -17.15 3.40 32.78
N GLN A 106 -16.44 4.09 33.69
CA GLN A 106 -14.98 4.18 33.63
C GLN A 106 -14.36 2.78 33.65
N LEU A 107 -13.68 2.40 32.61
CA LEU A 107 -12.89 1.16 32.53
C LEU A 107 -11.70 1.16 33.50
N ILE A 108 -11.30 2.37 33.98
CA ILE A 108 -10.12 2.55 34.81
C ILE A 108 -10.35 3.63 35.86
N ASP A 109 -9.76 3.41 37.02
CA ASP A 109 -9.77 4.35 38.15
C ASP A 109 -8.41 5.04 38.25
N LEU A 110 -8.37 6.36 37.93
CA LEU A 110 -7.20 7.26 38.11
C LEU A 110 -7.37 8.20 39.30
N SER A 111 -8.21 7.85 40.29
CA SER A 111 -8.33 8.60 41.54
C SER A 111 -7.02 8.55 42.34
N ILE A 112 -6.75 9.60 43.14
CA ILE A 112 -5.55 9.66 43.96
C ILE A 112 -5.52 8.52 45.00
N GLU A 113 -6.68 8.09 45.48
CA GLU A 113 -6.86 6.99 46.45
C GLU A 113 -6.34 5.67 45.91
N ARG A 114 -6.55 5.38 44.60
CA ARG A 114 -6.06 4.18 43.93
C ARG A 114 -4.53 4.08 43.96
N TYR A 115 -3.86 5.21 44.02
CA TYR A 115 -2.38 5.32 44.08
C TYR A 115 -1.85 5.52 45.51
N GLY A 116 -2.70 5.33 46.53
CA GLY A 116 -2.33 5.40 47.93
C GLY A 116 -2.08 6.83 48.43
N LEU A 117 -2.66 7.81 47.78
CA LEU A 117 -2.71 9.23 48.18
C LEU A 117 -4.09 9.51 48.79
N SER A 118 -4.28 10.62 49.46
CA SER A 118 -5.55 11.01 50.10
C SER A 118 -5.87 12.50 49.86
N THR A 119 -7.09 12.88 50.25
CA THR A 119 -7.51 14.29 50.20
C THR A 119 -6.64 15.19 51.08
N ALA A 120 -6.01 14.63 52.13
CA ALA A 120 -5.04 15.39 52.98
C ALA A 120 -3.75 15.73 52.23
N ASP A 121 -3.43 15.03 51.17
CA ASP A 121 -2.21 15.23 50.36
C ASP A 121 -2.40 16.29 49.25
N LEU A 122 -3.65 16.72 49.00
CA LEU A 122 -3.96 17.63 47.88
C LEU A 122 -3.18 18.96 47.90
N ASP A 123 -2.91 19.49 49.06
CA ASP A 123 -2.21 20.76 49.20
C ASP A 123 -0.70 20.58 49.53
N VAL A 124 -0.22 19.34 49.58
CA VAL A 124 1.21 19.01 49.75
C VAL A 124 1.94 19.28 48.44
N VAL A 125 3.13 19.91 48.52
CA VAL A 125 4.00 20.23 47.38
C VAL A 125 4.91 19.04 47.05
N PHE A 126 4.92 18.64 45.77
CA PHE A 126 5.71 17.53 45.24
C PHE A 126 6.69 17.99 44.15
N ASP A 127 7.92 17.46 44.22
CA ASP A 127 8.97 17.69 43.23
C ASP A 127 8.73 16.95 41.92
N SER A 128 8.00 15.84 41.95
CA SER A 128 7.56 15.09 40.79
C SER A 128 6.72 15.84 39.75
N ALA A 129 6.19 17.02 40.11
CA ALA A 129 5.57 17.97 39.20
C ALA A 129 6.44 18.32 37.96
N LYS A 130 7.77 18.23 38.13
CA LYS A 130 8.74 18.47 37.04
C LYS A 130 8.54 17.50 35.84
N GLU A 131 8.05 16.31 36.10
CA GLU A 131 7.78 15.29 35.05
C GLU A 131 6.70 15.74 34.04
N ILE A 132 5.85 16.69 34.43
CA ILE A 132 4.80 17.27 33.59
C ILE A 132 5.04 18.74 33.26
N GLY A 133 6.31 19.18 33.32
CA GLY A 133 6.74 20.52 32.95
C GLY A 133 6.41 21.63 33.96
N LEU A 134 6.02 21.31 35.20
CA LEU A 134 5.71 22.25 36.23
C LEU A 134 6.88 22.43 37.20
N SER A 135 6.99 23.61 37.81
CA SER A 135 7.78 23.77 39.03
C SER A 135 7.14 22.95 40.17
N PRO A 136 7.88 22.60 41.25
CA PRO A 136 7.32 21.94 42.41
C PRO A 136 6.01 22.60 42.87
N THR A 137 4.91 21.85 42.91
CA THR A 137 3.57 22.36 43.18
C THR A 137 2.69 21.37 43.90
N SER A 138 1.49 21.78 44.33
CA SER A 138 0.55 20.96 45.08
C SER A 138 0.00 19.77 44.23
N LEU A 139 -0.33 18.64 44.87
CA LEU A 139 -0.98 17.52 44.24
C LEU A 139 -2.25 17.95 43.51
N ARG A 140 -3.03 18.87 44.05
CA ARG A 140 -4.23 19.45 43.41
C ARG A 140 -3.89 20.04 42.02
N GLN A 141 -2.82 20.82 41.94
CA GLN A 141 -2.38 21.41 40.67
C GLN A 141 -1.85 20.35 39.72
N ILE A 142 -1.11 19.34 40.21
CA ILE A 142 -0.62 18.21 39.43
C ILE A 142 -1.81 17.46 38.79
N VAL A 143 -2.81 17.07 39.58
CA VAL A 143 -4.01 16.36 39.10
C VAL A 143 -4.78 17.21 38.08
N SER A 144 -4.97 18.49 38.35
CA SER A 144 -5.62 19.42 37.42
C SER A 144 -4.87 19.49 36.07
N THR A 145 -3.54 19.57 36.09
CA THR A 145 -2.72 19.60 34.89
C THR A 145 -2.77 18.26 34.14
N LEU A 146 -2.69 17.11 34.84
CA LEU A 146 -2.83 15.79 34.23
C LEU A 146 -4.17 15.62 33.52
N GLN A 147 -5.26 16.06 34.15
CA GLN A 147 -6.58 16.07 33.52
C GLN A 147 -6.63 16.97 32.28
N GLN A 148 -5.94 18.11 32.32
CA GLN A 148 -5.84 19.00 31.16
C GLN A 148 -5.05 18.38 30.00
N LEU A 149 -3.92 17.73 30.29
CA LEU A 149 -3.05 17.13 29.30
C LEU A 149 -3.66 15.89 28.65
N PHE A 150 -4.38 15.04 29.43
CA PHE A 150 -4.70 13.69 29.00
C PHE A 150 -6.20 13.35 28.94
N CYS A 151 -7.11 14.19 29.50
CA CYS A 151 -8.51 13.82 29.68
C CYS A 151 -9.53 14.81 29.13
N ARG A 152 -9.13 15.77 28.27
CA ARG A 152 -10.05 16.74 27.66
C ARG A 152 -10.63 16.22 26.34
N SER A 153 -10.54 17.02 25.26
CA SER A 153 -11.08 16.68 23.93
C SER A 153 -10.09 15.90 23.07
N VAL A 154 -8.81 15.75 23.50
CA VAL A 154 -7.78 14.97 22.81
C VAL A 154 -7.15 13.99 23.78
N GLY A 155 -7.32 12.70 23.51
CA GLY A 155 -6.61 11.62 24.19
C GLY A 155 -5.43 11.16 23.34
N VAL A 156 -4.29 10.83 23.96
CA VAL A 156 -3.09 10.45 23.21
C VAL A 156 -2.59 9.09 23.71
N GLU A 157 -2.46 8.13 22.77
CA GLU A 157 -1.82 6.83 23.03
C GLU A 157 -0.40 6.84 22.47
N TYR A 158 0.62 6.61 23.30
CA TYR A 158 2.04 6.63 22.89
C TYR A 158 2.98 5.86 23.81
N GLN A 159 2.53 5.43 24.99
CA GLN A 159 3.42 4.78 25.98
C GLN A 159 3.93 3.41 25.53
N TYR A 160 3.27 2.78 24.54
CA TYR A 160 3.72 1.52 23.93
C TYR A 160 4.88 1.72 22.93
N ILE A 161 5.17 2.95 22.51
CA ILE A 161 6.26 3.26 21.59
C ILE A 161 7.60 2.93 22.27
N ARG A 162 8.38 2.06 21.65
CA ARG A 162 9.65 1.56 22.24
C ARG A 162 10.76 2.62 22.31
N GLU A 163 10.79 3.54 21.36
CA GLU A 163 11.82 4.58 21.26
C GLU A 163 11.59 5.71 22.29
N ALA A 164 12.49 5.80 23.28
CA ALA A 164 12.35 6.75 24.38
C ALA A 164 12.38 8.22 23.94
N SER A 165 13.20 8.55 22.93
CA SER A 165 13.27 9.90 22.35
C SER A 165 11.94 10.37 21.77
N VAL A 166 11.19 9.45 21.13
CA VAL A 166 9.86 9.72 20.57
C VAL A 166 8.87 10.00 21.70
N ARG A 167 8.82 9.15 22.75
CA ARG A 167 7.94 9.39 23.90
C ARG A 167 8.25 10.72 24.59
N GLN A 168 9.52 11.03 24.79
CA GLN A 168 9.95 12.29 25.40
C GLN A 168 9.54 13.50 24.57
N TRP A 169 9.66 13.43 23.24
CA TRP A 169 9.21 14.51 22.36
C TRP A 169 7.70 14.72 22.47
N ILE A 170 6.90 13.63 22.50
CA ILE A 170 5.45 13.69 22.68
C ILE A 170 5.12 14.33 24.02
N ASP A 171 5.74 13.89 25.14
CA ASP A 171 5.54 14.50 26.47
C ASP A 171 5.80 16.02 26.44
N GLN A 172 6.92 16.44 25.87
CA GLN A 172 7.29 17.86 25.76
C GLN A 172 6.31 18.65 24.89
N HIS A 173 5.84 18.06 23.79
CA HIS A 173 4.90 18.69 22.86
C HIS A 173 3.52 18.88 23.52
N LEU A 174 3.04 17.88 24.26
CA LEU A 174 1.80 17.98 25.04
C LEU A 174 1.89 19.05 26.14
N GLN A 175 3.03 19.13 26.81
CA GLN A 175 3.24 20.10 27.91
C GLN A 175 3.30 21.56 27.42
N LYS A 176 3.78 21.80 26.20
CA LYS A 176 4.08 23.14 25.67
C LYS A 176 2.90 24.11 25.77
N ASN A 177 1.67 23.65 25.50
CA ASN A 177 0.46 24.46 25.57
C ASN A 177 -0.71 23.71 26.22
N ASN A 178 -0.44 22.82 27.20
CA ASN A 178 -1.44 21.96 27.83
C ASN A 178 -2.30 21.18 26.83
N ASN A 179 -1.63 20.54 25.83
CA ASN A 179 -2.26 19.77 24.76
C ASN A 179 -3.33 20.56 23.97
N THR A 180 -3.03 21.83 23.66
CA THR A 180 -3.89 22.72 22.86
C THR A 180 -3.04 23.59 21.93
N THR A 181 -3.65 24.16 20.90
CA THR A 181 -3.05 25.17 20.05
C THR A 181 -3.66 26.54 20.37
N PRO A 182 -2.86 27.57 20.66
CA PRO A 182 -3.38 28.91 20.81
C PRO A 182 -3.74 29.50 19.44
N PHE A 183 -5.02 29.80 19.21
CA PHE A 183 -5.51 30.40 17.98
C PHE A 183 -5.72 31.88 18.12
N SER A 184 -5.29 32.68 17.13
CA SER A 184 -5.66 34.06 16.99
C SER A 184 -7.17 34.21 16.72
N LYS A 185 -7.70 35.42 16.91
CA LYS A 185 -9.09 35.70 16.57
C LYS A 185 -9.37 35.42 15.08
N GLU A 186 -8.44 35.81 14.24
CA GLU A 186 -8.48 35.60 12.80
C GLU A 186 -8.53 34.08 12.44
N ASP A 187 -7.72 33.25 13.11
CA ASP A 187 -7.72 31.81 12.91
C ASP A 187 -9.02 31.17 13.41
N LYS A 188 -9.57 31.63 14.54
CA LYS A 188 -10.88 31.16 15.03
C LYS A 188 -12.01 31.51 14.05
N ILE A 189 -12.01 32.70 13.45
CA ILE A 189 -12.97 33.09 12.42
C ILE A 189 -12.78 32.26 11.14
N ARG A 190 -11.53 32.02 10.72
CA ARG A 190 -11.21 31.11 9.59
C ARG A 190 -11.73 29.69 9.83
N LEU A 191 -11.51 29.15 11.02
CA LEU A 191 -11.99 27.84 11.41
C LEU A 191 -13.51 27.79 11.32
N LEU A 192 -14.23 28.79 11.85
CA LEU A 192 -15.68 28.90 11.73
C LEU A 192 -16.11 28.97 10.25
N ARG A 193 -15.40 29.72 9.40
CA ARG A 193 -15.69 29.80 7.96
C ARG A 193 -15.58 28.44 7.30
N LYS A 194 -14.54 27.65 7.60
CA LYS A 194 -14.35 26.28 7.05
C LYS A 194 -15.44 25.31 7.50
N LEU A 195 -15.87 25.40 8.76
CA LEU A 195 -17.02 24.64 9.25
C LEU A 195 -18.31 25.06 8.53
N ASN A 196 -18.48 26.36 8.29
CA ASN A 196 -19.65 26.89 7.58
C ASN A 196 -19.68 26.41 6.12
N GLU A 197 -18.53 26.45 5.42
CA GLU A 197 -18.40 25.93 4.06
C GLU A 197 -18.76 24.42 4.01
N ALA A 198 -18.23 23.62 4.93
CA ALA A 198 -18.51 22.17 5.00
C ALA A 198 -20.00 21.89 5.24
N THR A 199 -20.59 22.49 6.26
CA THR A 199 -21.99 22.28 6.64
C THR A 199 -22.96 22.83 5.59
N SER A 200 -22.69 24.03 5.05
CA SER A 200 -23.55 24.65 4.04
C SER A 200 -23.54 23.89 2.71
N PHE A 201 -22.39 23.33 2.31
CA PHE A 201 -22.26 22.47 1.13
C PHE A 201 -23.14 21.22 1.26
N GLU A 202 -23.08 20.50 2.40
CA GLU A 202 -23.91 19.33 2.65
C GLU A 202 -25.40 19.67 2.65
N ASN A 203 -25.80 20.77 3.31
CA ASN A 203 -27.18 21.24 3.33
C ASN A 203 -27.69 21.64 1.94
N PHE A 204 -26.83 22.27 1.13
CA PHE A 204 -27.17 22.64 -0.24
C PHE A 204 -27.45 21.40 -1.09
N LEU A 205 -26.54 20.41 -1.05
CA LEU A 205 -26.73 19.15 -1.77
C LEU A 205 -27.97 18.39 -1.29
N HIS A 206 -28.22 18.37 0.01
CA HIS A 206 -29.41 17.73 0.59
C HIS A 206 -30.71 18.36 0.06
N THR A 207 -30.71 19.68 -0.08
CA THR A 207 -31.91 20.43 -0.53
C THR A 207 -32.12 20.37 -2.04
N LYS A 208 -31.01 20.44 -2.82
CA LYS A 208 -31.11 20.53 -4.30
C LYS A 208 -31.20 19.15 -4.97
N TYR A 209 -30.56 18.11 -4.35
CA TYR A 209 -30.45 16.77 -4.92
C TYR A 209 -31.00 15.71 -3.95
N VAL A 210 -32.29 15.84 -3.65
CA VAL A 210 -33.01 15.01 -2.67
C VAL A 210 -32.89 13.53 -3.03
N GLY A 211 -32.47 12.71 -2.06
CA GLY A 211 -32.37 11.25 -2.19
C GLY A 211 -31.18 10.76 -3.03
N GLN A 212 -30.42 11.64 -3.67
CA GLN A 212 -29.22 11.22 -4.39
C GLN A 212 -28.07 10.89 -3.43
N LYS A 213 -27.33 9.80 -3.72
CA LYS A 213 -26.18 9.38 -2.93
C LYS A 213 -25.07 10.42 -3.01
N ARG A 214 -24.59 10.90 -1.87
CA ARG A 214 -23.44 11.80 -1.72
C ARG A 214 -22.48 11.39 -0.60
N PHE A 215 -22.89 10.45 0.26
CA PHE A 215 -22.14 10.00 1.44
C PHE A 215 -21.70 11.16 2.32
N SER A 216 -22.68 11.86 2.90
CA SER A 216 -22.51 13.08 3.68
C SER A 216 -21.44 12.96 4.77
N LEU A 217 -20.65 14.04 4.93
CA LEU A 217 -19.68 14.22 6.00
C LEU A 217 -20.30 14.65 7.34
N GLU A 218 -21.57 15.07 7.36
CA GLU A 218 -22.23 15.66 8.53
C GLU A 218 -22.07 14.79 9.79
N GLY A 219 -21.55 15.42 10.85
CA GLY A 219 -21.12 14.79 12.09
C GLY A 219 -19.59 14.64 12.21
N ASN A 220 -18.86 14.87 11.10
CA ASN A 220 -17.39 14.97 11.07
C ASN A 220 -16.94 16.19 10.24
N ASP A 221 -17.74 17.25 10.20
CA ASP A 221 -17.50 18.47 9.41
C ASP A 221 -16.15 19.13 9.73
N ALA A 222 -15.65 18.97 10.94
CA ALA A 222 -14.36 19.48 11.38
C ALA A 222 -13.16 18.88 10.61
N LEU A 223 -13.32 17.77 9.91
CA LEU A 223 -12.31 17.21 8.99
C LEU A 223 -11.84 18.26 7.97
N VAL A 224 -12.77 19.03 7.39
CA VAL A 224 -12.46 20.06 6.38
C VAL A 224 -11.58 21.15 6.97
N ALA A 225 -11.90 21.61 8.18
CA ALA A 225 -11.10 22.60 8.87
C ALA A 225 -9.71 22.04 9.25
N GLY A 226 -9.65 20.81 9.77
CA GLY A 226 -8.40 20.12 10.09
C GLY A 226 -7.47 20.01 8.89
N LEU A 227 -7.98 19.56 7.75
CA LEU A 227 -7.22 19.46 6.49
C LEU A 227 -6.78 20.84 5.98
N ASP A 228 -7.65 21.85 6.01
CA ASP A 228 -7.31 23.20 5.54
C ASP A 228 -6.14 23.80 6.33
N PHE A 229 -6.17 23.69 7.66
CA PHE A 229 -5.09 24.16 8.52
C PHE A 229 -3.81 23.33 8.36
N MET A 230 -3.94 22.02 8.21
CA MET A 230 -2.78 21.13 7.98
C MET A 230 -2.08 21.44 6.66
N VAL A 231 -2.82 21.62 5.56
CA VAL A 231 -2.25 21.98 4.26
C VAL A 231 -1.50 23.30 4.32
N GLU A 232 -2.07 24.31 4.98
CA GLU A 232 -1.41 25.59 5.20
C GLU A 232 -0.10 25.42 5.99
N ALA A 233 -0.15 24.71 7.12
CA ALA A 233 1.02 24.45 7.96
C ALA A 233 2.08 23.58 7.24
N ALA A 234 1.67 22.63 6.41
CA ALA A 234 2.56 21.79 5.61
C ALA A 234 3.36 22.63 4.60
N ALA A 235 2.69 23.54 3.88
CA ALA A 235 3.36 24.47 2.97
C ALA A 235 4.39 25.32 3.71
N GLU A 236 4.05 25.85 4.92
CA GLU A 236 4.98 26.61 5.75
C GLU A 236 6.21 25.79 6.19
N LYS A 237 6.04 24.49 6.42
CA LYS A 237 7.13 23.55 6.76
C LYS A 237 7.91 23.05 5.54
N GLY A 238 7.61 23.55 4.35
CA GLY A 238 8.34 23.21 3.12
C GLY A 238 7.87 21.96 2.40
N VAL A 239 6.68 21.46 2.73
CA VAL A 239 6.01 20.43 1.92
C VAL A 239 5.61 21.05 0.58
N THR A 240 5.99 20.38 -0.53
CA THR A 240 5.71 20.84 -1.89
C THR A 240 4.72 19.95 -2.61
N HIS A 241 4.55 18.69 -2.16
CA HIS A 241 3.62 17.73 -2.73
C HIS A 241 2.79 17.08 -1.62
N LEU A 242 1.50 16.97 -1.84
CA LEU A 242 0.56 16.29 -0.96
C LEU A 242 -0.23 15.27 -1.76
N VAL A 243 -0.24 14.02 -1.30
CA VAL A 243 -1.00 12.93 -1.91
C VAL A 243 -2.01 12.42 -0.90
N LEU A 244 -3.29 12.52 -1.23
CA LEU A 244 -4.39 12.13 -0.34
C LEU A 244 -5.23 11.03 -0.97
N GLY A 245 -5.47 9.96 -0.21
CA GLY A 245 -6.43 8.91 -0.53
C GLY A 245 -7.54 8.88 0.51
N MET A 246 -8.77 8.63 0.09
CA MET A 246 -9.90 8.55 1.01
C MET A 246 -11.04 7.71 0.47
N ALA A 247 -11.85 7.16 1.38
CA ALA A 247 -13.13 6.55 1.05
C ALA A 247 -14.14 7.59 0.51
N HIS A 248 -15.32 7.12 0.12
CA HIS A 248 -16.37 7.94 -0.46
C HIS A 248 -16.98 8.97 0.50
N ARG A 249 -17.05 8.69 1.84
CA ARG A 249 -17.68 9.59 2.82
C ARG A 249 -16.94 10.90 2.99
N GLY A 250 -17.63 12.01 2.75
CA GLY A 250 -17.05 13.36 2.80
C GLY A 250 -16.20 13.76 1.59
N ARG A 251 -16.01 12.86 0.62
CA ARG A 251 -15.13 13.11 -0.52
C ARG A 251 -15.55 14.32 -1.35
N LEU A 252 -16.84 14.51 -1.61
CA LEU A 252 -17.32 15.67 -2.35
C LEU A 252 -17.01 16.98 -1.62
N ASN A 253 -17.13 16.97 -0.30
CA ASN A 253 -16.81 18.12 0.53
C ASN A 253 -15.30 18.42 0.53
N VAL A 254 -14.45 17.40 0.62
CA VAL A 254 -12.99 17.53 0.51
C VAL A 254 -12.59 18.03 -0.89
N LEU A 255 -13.20 17.51 -1.95
CA LEU A 255 -12.99 18.00 -3.33
C LEU A 255 -13.29 19.50 -3.45
N ALA A 256 -14.47 19.94 -2.97
CA ALA A 256 -14.88 21.33 -3.06
C ALA A 256 -14.08 22.26 -2.14
N ASN A 257 -14.01 21.95 -0.84
CA ASN A 257 -13.59 22.90 0.20
C ASN A 257 -12.11 22.77 0.63
N VAL A 258 -11.41 21.69 0.22
CA VAL A 258 -9.98 21.50 0.48
C VAL A 258 -9.16 21.59 -0.81
N PHE A 259 -9.58 20.88 -1.86
CA PHE A 259 -8.90 20.85 -3.16
C PHE A 259 -9.35 21.95 -4.12
N GLY A 260 -10.48 22.60 -3.85
CA GLY A 260 -10.99 23.70 -4.67
C GLY A 260 -11.58 23.25 -6.03
N LYS A 261 -12.11 21.99 -6.09
CA LYS A 261 -12.89 21.57 -7.25
C LYS A 261 -14.08 22.51 -7.43
N ASN A 262 -14.28 23.00 -8.65
CA ASN A 262 -15.39 23.90 -8.92
C ASN A 262 -16.73 23.21 -8.60
N PRO A 263 -17.59 23.79 -7.73
CA PRO A 263 -18.91 23.23 -7.45
C PRO A 263 -19.77 23.02 -8.71
N GLN A 264 -19.59 23.82 -9.76
CA GLN A 264 -20.24 23.65 -11.06
C GLN A 264 -20.00 22.25 -11.63
N ASP A 265 -18.75 21.75 -11.57
CA ASP A 265 -18.39 20.43 -12.10
C ASP A 265 -19.09 19.33 -11.28
N ILE A 266 -19.08 19.48 -9.93
CA ILE A 266 -19.78 18.56 -9.03
C ILE A 266 -21.28 18.52 -9.31
N PHE A 267 -21.91 19.68 -9.55
CA PHE A 267 -23.34 19.75 -9.85
C PHE A 267 -23.68 19.11 -11.21
N SER A 268 -22.82 19.28 -12.22
CA SER A 268 -22.95 18.59 -13.52
C SER A 268 -22.94 17.06 -13.35
N GLU A 269 -22.09 16.55 -12.47
CA GLU A 269 -22.03 15.12 -12.13
C GLU A 269 -23.31 14.65 -11.38
N PHE A 270 -23.93 15.51 -10.56
CA PHE A 270 -25.22 15.23 -9.93
C PHE A 270 -26.38 15.23 -10.93
N ASP A 271 -26.34 16.12 -11.91
CA ASP A 271 -27.33 16.19 -12.96
C ASP A 271 -27.28 15.03 -13.95
N GLY A 272 -26.22 14.16 -13.84
CA GLY A 272 -26.04 13.00 -14.70
C GLY A 272 -25.82 13.35 -16.16
N LYS A 273 -25.16 14.47 -16.43
CA LYS A 273 -24.80 14.90 -17.78
C LYS A 273 -23.77 13.98 -18.37
N ASP A 274 -23.83 13.82 -19.68
CA ASP A 274 -22.85 13.08 -20.44
C ASP A 274 -21.46 13.73 -20.36
N TYR A 275 -20.42 12.96 -20.65
CA TYR A 275 -19.05 13.46 -20.68
C TYR A 275 -18.74 14.13 -22.02
N GLU A 276 -17.66 14.93 -22.05
CA GLU A 276 -17.09 15.38 -23.32
C GLU A 276 -16.84 14.18 -24.24
N MET A 277 -17.11 14.35 -25.54
CA MET A 277 -17.13 13.28 -26.57
C MET A 277 -15.77 12.57 -26.72
N ASP A 278 -15.46 11.70 -25.77
CA ASP A 278 -14.45 10.66 -25.91
C ASP A 278 -15.20 9.32 -25.93
N ASP A 279 -15.39 8.73 -27.10
CA ASP A 279 -16.11 7.44 -27.30
C ASP A 279 -15.52 6.26 -26.50
N TRP A 280 -14.39 6.47 -25.82
CA TRP A 280 -13.64 5.45 -25.04
C TRP A 280 -13.74 5.66 -23.53
N PHE A 281 -14.44 6.70 -23.04
CA PHE A 281 -14.46 7.06 -21.62
C PHE A 281 -15.86 6.96 -21.04
N ASP A 282 -16.12 5.93 -20.24
CA ASP A 282 -17.40 5.71 -19.56
C ASP A 282 -17.52 6.47 -18.23
N GLY A 283 -16.39 6.81 -17.61
CA GLY A 283 -16.36 7.54 -16.33
C GLY A 283 -16.72 6.70 -15.12
N ASP A 284 -16.84 7.38 -13.97
CA ASP A 284 -17.19 6.75 -12.70
C ASP A 284 -18.14 7.65 -11.89
N VAL A 285 -18.72 7.10 -10.83
CA VAL A 285 -19.57 7.85 -9.93
C VAL A 285 -18.80 8.99 -9.25
N LYS A 286 -19.45 10.13 -9.08
CA LYS A 286 -18.86 11.38 -8.57
C LYS A 286 -18.04 11.29 -7.30
N TYR A 287 -18.37 10.37 -6.41
CA TYR A 287 -17.65 10.16 -5.13
C TYR A 287 -16.46 9.18 -5.23
N HIS A 288 -16.05 8.79 -6.46
CA HIS A 288 -14.79 8.06 -6.73
C HIS A 288 -13.75 8.92 -7.44
N LEU A 289 -14.18 10.03 -8.06
CA LEU A 289 -13.30 10.87 -8.88
C LEU A 289 -12.18 11.51 -8.07
N GLY A 290 -11.02 11.63 -8.70
CA GLY A 290 -9.84 12.31 -8.19
C GLY A 290 -9.71 13.74 -8.71
N ILE A 291 -8.67 14.42 -8.27
CA ILE A 291 -8.26 15.74 -8.77
C ILE A 291 -6.78 15.98 -8.53
N THR A 292 -6.15 16.69 -9.47
CA THR A 292 -4.85 17.36 -9.27
C THR A 292 -5.10 18.86 -9.14
N ALA A 293 -4.59 19.48 -8.08
CA ALA A 293 -4.76 20.89 -7.80
C ALA A 293 -3.46 21.52 -7.28
N GLU A 294 -3.23 22.79 -7.58
CA GLU A 294 -2.20 23.59 -6.93
C GLU A 294 -2.86 24.53 -5.93
N ARG A 295 -2.33 24.59 -4.72
CA ARG A 295 -2.75 25.55 -3.71
C ARG A 295 -1.60 26.48 -3.34
N THR A 296 -1.90 27.75 -3.17
CA THR A 296 -0.97 28.74 -2.65
C THR A 296 -1.35 29.10 -1.21
N SER A 297 -0.37 28.95 -0.29
CA SER A 297 -0.55 29.34 1.12
C SER A 297 -0.68 30.86 1.26
N ARG A 298 -1.12 31.30 2.44
CA ARG A 298 -1.22 32.73 2.77
C ARG A 298 0.13 33.47 2.69
N SER A 299 1.24 32.76 2.88
CA SER A 299 2.59 33.30 2.71
C SER A 299 3.12 33.26 1.27
N GLY A 300 2.33 32.74 0.32
CA GLY A 300 2.70 32.63 -1.09
C GLY A 300 3.43 31.34 -1.48
N LYS A 301 3.56 30.37 -0.58
CA LYS A 301 4.17 29.07 -0.88
C LYS A 301 3.18 28.18 -1.62
N LYS A 302 3.66 27.51 -2.68
CA LYS A 302 2.86 26.60 -3.50
C LYS A 302 3.02 25.16 -3.03
N ILE A 303 1.91 24.42 -3.07
CA ILE A 303 1.85 22.99 -2.82
C ILE A 303 1.02 22.32 -3.91
N ASP A 304 1.59 21.32 -4.56
CA ASP A 304 0.91 20.44 -5.50
C ASP A 304 0.14 19.36 -4.74
N MET A 305 -1.14 19.22 -5.03
CA MET A 305 -2.05 18.36 -4.27
C MET A 305 -2.76 17.37 -5.19
N ASN A 306 -2.73 16.10 -4.82
CA ASN A 306 -3.40 15.03 -5.54
C ASN A 306 -4.38 14.31 -4.63
N LEU A 307 -5.68 14.33 -4.96
CA LEU A 307 -6.67 13.42 -4.40
C LEU A 307 -6.83 12.23 -5.35
N VAL A 308 -6.34 11.08 -4.92
CA VAL A 308 -6.28 9.87 -5.76
C VAL A 308 -7.70 9.35 -6.05
N PRO A 309 -8.07 9.08 -7.31
CA PRO A 309 -9.33 8.40 -7.61
C PRO A 309 -9.29 6.97 -7.06
N ASN A 310 -10.43 6.45 -6.60
CA ASN A 310 -10.51 5.08 -6.07
C ASN A 310 -11.93 4.51 -6.12
N PRO A 311 -12.06 3.18 -6.19
CA PRO A 311 -13.36 2.50 -6.20
C PRO A 311 -13.97 2.41 -4.80
N SER A 312 -15.15 1.79 -4.70
CA SER A 312 -15.81 1.46 -3.41
C SER A 312 -15.12 0.35 -2.61
N HIS A 313 -14.05 -0.26 -3.12
CA HIS A 313 -13.24 -1.25 -2.41
C HIS A 313 -12.36 -0.53 -1.38
N LEU A 314 -12.86 -0.49 -0.14
CA LEU A 314 -12.28 0.32 0.92
C LEU A 314 -10.84 -0.09 1.23
N GLU A 315 -10.01 0.88 1.61
CA GLU A 315 -8.60 0.78 2.06
C GLU A 315 -7.58 0.50 0.94
N THR A 316 -8.02 0.12 -0.27
CA THR A 316 -7.12 -0.17 -1.40
C THR A 316 -6.27 1.02 -1.82
N VAL A 317 -6.83 2.22 -1.72
CA VAL A 317 -6.18 3.47 -2.12
C VAL A 317 -4.96 3.82 -1.26
N ALA A 318 -4.86 3.27 -0.04
CA ALA A 318 -3.73 3.54 0.85
C ALA A 318 -2.39 3.14 0.20
N ALA A 319 -2.30 1.91 -0.33
CA ALA A 319 -1.10 1.45 -1.03
C ALA A 319 -0.79 2.30 -2.28
N VAL A 320 -1.81 2.73 -3.01
CA VAL A 320 -1.65 3.60 -4.21
C VAL A 320 -1.10 4.98 -3.82
N VAL A 321 -1.58 5.56 -2.72
CA VAL A 321 -1.07 6.84 -2.17
C VAL A 321 0.42 6.74 -1.84
N GLU A 322 0.83 5.64 -1.19
CA GLU A 322 2.23 5.41 -0.84
C GLU A 322 3.11 5.32 -2.09
N GLY A 323 2.67 4.58 -3.10
CA GLY A 323 3.38 4.44 -4.38
C GLY A 323 3.55 5.78 -5.10
N ILE A 324 2.47 6.56 -5.23
CA ILE A 324 2.51 7.91 -5.84
C ILE A 324 3.46 8.81 -5.04
N THR A 325 3.36 8.80 -3.71
CA THR A 325 4.21 9.64 -2.86
C THR A 325 5.69 9.29 -3.07
N ARG A 326 6.03 8.00 -3.10
CA ARG A 326 7.40 7.55 -3.33
C ARG A 326 7.92 7.96 -4.71
N ALA A 327 7.12 7.83 -5.75
CA ALA A 327 7.51 8.28 -7.09
C ALA A 327 7.79 9.79 -7.12
N LYS A 328 6.95 10.61 -6.46
CA LYS A 328 7.20 12.05 -6.32
C LYS A 328 8.46 12.35 -5.51
N GLN A 329 8.77 11.57 -4.48
CA GLN A 329 10.01 11.70 -3.70
C GLN A 329 11.22 11.40 -4.57
N ASP A 330 11.23 10.29 -5.29
CA ASP A 330 12.33 9.87 -6.13
C ASP A 330 12.58 10.84 -7.30
N ARG A 331 11.54 11.54 -7.76
CA ARG A 331 11.64 12.49 -8.88
C ARG A 331 11.86 13.94 -8.45
N TYR A 332 11.08 14.45 -7.51
CA TYR A 332 11.01 15.88 -7.19
C TYR A 332 11.60 16.25 -5.82
N CYS A 333 11.76 15.28 -4.91
CA CYS A 333 12.16 15.53 -3.53
C CYS A 333 13.43 14.76 -3.14
N LYS A 334 14.35 14.51 -4.08
CA LYS A 334 15.61 13.77 -3.85
C LYS A 334 16.47 14.36 -2.73
N ASP A 335 16.40 15.67 -2.52
CA ASP A 335 17.11 16.41 -1.47
C ASP A 335 16.47 16.22 -0.08
N ASN A 336 15.15 16.08 -0.02
CA ASN A 336 14.42 15.87 1.22
C ASN A 336 13.08 15.16 0.97
N PRO A 337 12.97 13.85 1.25
CA PRO A 337 11.73 13.08 1.05
C PRO A 337 10.53 13.61 1.84
N LEU A 338 10.76 14.32 2.96
CA LEU A 338 9.67 14.88 3.78
C LEU A 338 8.92 16.03 3.09
N LYS A 339 9.39 16.51 1.94
CA LYS A 339 8.66 17.47 1.09
C LYS A 339 7.44 16.88 0.41
N ALA A 340 7.31 15.55 0.33
CA ALA A 340 6.11 14.87 -0.12
C ALA A 340 5.37 14.27 1.08
N LEU A 341 4.08 14.60 1.23
CA LEU A 341 3.25 14.25 2.38
C LEU A 341 2.11 13.33 1.95
N PRO A 342 2.13 12.02 2.31
CA PRO A 342 0.99 11.15 2.17
C PRO A 342 -0.01 11.34 3.31
N ILE A 343 -1.30 11.36 2.95
CA ILE A 343 -2.42 11.37 3.89
C ILE A 343 -3.42 10.30 3.45
N VAL A 344 -3.84 9.45 4.37
CA VAL A 344 -4.89 8.45 4.11
C VAL A 344 -6.03 8.64 5.09
N ILE A 345 -7.24 8.79 4.55
CA ILE A 345 -8.47 8.94 5.35
C ILE A 345 -9.26 7.64 5.27
N HIS A 346 -9.41 7.00 6.43
CA HIS A 346 -10.05 5.70 6.61
C HIS A 346 -11.46 5.82 7.18
N GLY A 347 -12.28 4.78 6.98
CA GLY A 347 -13.47 4.55 7.78
C GLY A 347 -13.16 3.64 8.97
N ASP A 348 -13.81 3.86 10.12
CA ASP A 348 -13.56 3.13 11.37
C ASP A 348 -13.77 1.61 11.27
N ALA A 349 -14.79 1.17 10.55
CA ALA A 349 -15.05 -0.26 10.35
C ALA A 349 -14.08 -0.89 9.32
N ALA A 350 -13.64 -0.10 8.32
CA ALA A 350 -12.76 -0.58 7.27
C ALA A 350 -11.31 -0.72 7.74
N VAL A 351 -10.77 0.26 8.45
CA VAL A 351 -9.38 0.27 8.92
C VAL A 351 -9.05 -0.93 9.82
N CYS A 352 -9.99 -1.39 10.61
CA CYS A 352 -9.79 -2.55 11.48
C CYS A 352 -10.16 -3.89 10.83
N GLY A 353 -10.86 -3.89 9.68
CA GLY A 353 -11.35 -5.10 9.02
C GLY A 353 -10.59 -5.52 7.76
N GLN A 354 -9.96 -4.57 7.05
CA GLN A 354 -9.31 -4.82 5.76
C GLN A 354 -7.81 -5.12 5.94
N GLY A 355 -7.38 -6.32 5.54
CA GLY A 355 -5.99 -6.79 5.72
C GLY A 355 -4.94 -5.93 5.01
N ILE A 356 -5.29 -5.26 3.89
CA ILE A 356 -4.37 -4.37 3.17
C ILE A 356 -3.87 -3.20 4.03
N VAL A 357 -4.61 -2.80 5.05
CA VAL A 357 -4.15 -1.76 6.01
C VAL A 357 -2.93 -2.25 6.77
N TYR A 358 -2.94 -3.51 7.23
CA TYR A 358 -1.78 -4.12 7.89
C TYR A 358 -0.58 -4.17 6.95
N GLU A 359 -0.78 -4.59 5.70
CA GLU A 359 0.28 -4.65 4.69
C GLU A 359 0.89 -3.26 4.44
N THR A 360 0.06 -2.23 4.27
CA THR A 360 0.51 -0.85 4.05
C THR A 360 1.28 -0.29 5.26
N VAL A 361 0.78 -0.51 6.48
CA VAL A 361 1.46 -0.09 7.72
C VAL A 361 2.83 -0.76 7.86
N GLN A 362 2.98 -2.02 7.44
CA GLN A 362 4.29 -2.70 7.43
C GLN A 362 5.29 -2.11 6.42
N MET A 363 4.81 -1.43 5.38
CA MET A 363 5.69 -0.82 4.36
C MET A 363 6.43 0.43 4.87
N CYS A 364 5.94 1.10 5.91
CA CYS A 364 6.38 2.43 6.34
C CYS A 364 7.89 2.56 6.63
N GLY A 365 8.53 1.48 7.08
CA GLY A 365 9.97 1.44 7.41
C GLY A 365 10.84 0.71 6.37
N LEU A 366 10.25 0.08 5.36
CA LEU A 366 10.97 -0.77 4.42
C LEU A 366 11.73 0.07 3.37
N ARG A 367 12.98 -0.31 3.09
CA ARG A 367 13.89 0.41 2.18
C ARG A 367 13.27 0.72 0.81
N GLY A 368 12.54 -0.23 0.24
CA GLY A 368 11.89 -0.09 -1.08
C GLY A 368 10.59 0.69 -1.07
N PHE A 369 9.95 0.89 0.10
CA PHE A 369 8.55 1.33 0.20
C PHE A 369 8.32 2.55 1.08
N LYS A 370 9.22 2.86 2.02
CA LYS A 370 9.06 3.97 2.96
C LYS A 370 8.88 5.32 2.26
N THR A 371 7.98 6.13 2.80
CA THR A 371 7.65 7.48 2.32
C THR A 371 7.97 8.59 3.34
N GLY A 372 8.62 8.23 4.45
CA GLY A 372 8.90 9.18 5.53
C GLY A 372 7.69 9.50 6.38
N GLY A 373 6.82 8.52 6.57
CA GLY A 373 5.65 8.54 7.42
C GLY A 373 4.39 9.10 6.76
N THR A 374 3.27 8.46 7.08
CA THR A 374 1.93 8.77 6.60
C THR A 374 1.07 9.29 7.72
N ILE A 375 0.24 10.29 7.44
CA ILE A 375 -0.79 10.75 8.37
C ILE A 375 -2.06 9.97 8.06
N HIS A 376 -2.44 9.07 8.97
CA HIS A 376 -3.66 8.29 8.90
C HIS A 376 -4.77 8.98 9.70
N ILE A 377 -5.90 9.28 9.04
CA ILE A 377 -7.05 9.92 9.66
C ILE A 377 -8.23 8.95 9.60
N VAL A 378 -8.69 8.47 10.74
CA VAL A 378 -9.87 7.61 10.82
C VAL A 378 -11.09 8.47 11.08
N VAL A 379 -11.96 8.62 10.09
CA VAL A 379 -13.27 9.28 10.24
C VAL A 379 -14.21 8.28 10.91
N ASN A 380 -14.21 8.33 12.24
CA ASN A 380 -14.89 7.37 13.10
C ASN A 380 -16.33 7.81 13.39
N ASN A 381 -17.28 7.26 12.65
CA ASN A 381 -18.69 7.52 12.86
C ASN A 381 -19.40 6.46 13.74
N GLN A 382 -18.66 5.53 14.34
CA GLN A 382 -19.06 4.53 15.32
C GLN A 382 -20.02 3.45 14.77
N VAL A 383 -20.18 3.36 13.45
CA VAL A 383 -21.03 2.34 12.80
C VAL A 383 -20.52 2.00 11.41
N GLY A 384 -20.38 0.70 11.11
CA GLY A 384 -20.03 0.19 9.78
C GLY A 384 -21.31 -0.24 9.03
N PHE A 385 -21.77 0.55 8.06
CA PHE A 385 -23.07 0.34 7.40
C PHE A 385 -24.22 0.21 8.42
N THR A 386 -24.59 -1.01 8.85
CA THR A 386 -25.59 -1.31 9.88
C THR A 386 -24.99 -2.03 11.09
N THR A 387 -23.66 -2.25 11.11
CA THR A 387 -22.95 -3.03 12.13
C THR A 387 -22.37 -2.11 13.20
N ASN A 388 -22.73 -2.35 14.46
CA ASN A 388 -22.15 -1.62 15.59
C ASN A 388 -20.66 -1.95 15.76
N TYR A 389 -19.91 -1.04 16.37
CA TYR A 389 -18.49 -1.25 16.64
C TYR A 389 -18.22 -2.50 17.49
N THR A 390 -19.13 -2.87 18.39
CA THR A 390 -19.06 -4.09 19.23
C THR A 390 -19.10 -5.40 18.43
N ASP A 391 -19.67 -5.35 17.23
CA ASP A 391 -19.78 -6.50 16.32
C ASP A 391 -18.74 -6.46 15.19
N SER A 392 -18.03 -5.32 15.04
CA SER A 392 -17.08 -5.11 13.95
C SER A 392 -15.62 -5.24 14.36
N ARG A 393 -15.29 -5.10 15.65
CA ARG A 393 -13.92 -5.23 16.14
C ARG A 393 -13.85 -5.72 17.58
N SER A 394 -12.74 -6.38 17.93
CA SER A 394 -12.43 -6.81 19.29
C SER A 394 -11.59 -5.79 20.06
N SER A 395 -10.93 -4.87 19.36
CA SER A 395 -10.10 -3.83 19.95
C SER A 395 -10.94 -2.69 20.53
N ILE A 396 -10.40 -1.96 21.51
CA ILE A 396 -11.04 -0.79 22.12
C ILE A 396 -11.22 0.30 21.05
N TYR A 397 -10.16 0.60 20.29
CA TYR A 397 -10.16 1.61 19.25
C TYR A 397 -10.05 1.01 17.86
N ALA A 398 -10.63 1.66 16.88
CA ALA A 398 -10.43 1.31 15.47
C ALA A 398 -8.98 1.48 15.02
N THR A 399 -8.25 2.37 15.66
CA THR A 399 -6.86 2.73 15.41
C THR A 399 -5.83 1.83 16.10
N ASP A 400 -6.22 0.74 16.77
CA ASP A 400 -5.27 -0.16 17.46
C ASP A 400 -4.25 -0.80 16.51
N ILE A 401 -4.48 -0.78 15.20
CA ILE A 401 -3.51 -1.14 14.17
C ILE A 401 -2.22 -0.30 14.22
N ALA A 402 -2.29 0.95 14.70
CA ALA A 402 -1.14 1.84 14.86
C ALA A 402 -0.05 1.27 15.78
N LYS A 403 -0.43 0.38 16.70
CA LYS A 403 0.50 -0.27 17.64
C LYS A 403 1.47 -1.23 16.97
N VAL A 404 1.16 -1.67 15.74
CA VAL A 404 1.99 -2.62 14.97
C VAL A 404 3.35 -2.02 14.62
N ASN A 405 3.40 -0.73 14.29
CA ASN A 405 4.62 -0.02 13.89
C ASN A 405 5.04 1.10 14.84
N ASP A 406 4.57 1.04 16.11
CA ASP A 406 4.88 2.03 17.14
C ASP A 406 4.46 3.46 16.78
N SER A 407 3.34 3.64 16.06
CA SER A 407 2.80 4.95 15.71
C SER A 407 1.94 5.53 16.83
N PRO A 408 2.06 6.83 17.19
CA PRO A 408 1.17 7.46 18.16
C PRO A 408 -0.24 7.61 17.60
N VAL A 409 -1.23 7.61 18.50
CA VAL A 409 -2.65 7.83 18.16
C VAL A 409 -3.19 9.03 18.93
N LEU A 410 -3.88 9.93 18.23
CA LEU A 410 -4.62 11.04 18.81
C LEU A 410 -6.12 10.78 18.63
N HIS A 411 -6.84 10.53 19.72
CA HIS A 411 -8.31 10.43 19.73
C HIS A 411 -8.91 11.80 19.96
N VAL A 412 -9.73 12.29 19.03
CA VAL A 412 -10.26 13.64 19.11
C VAL A 412 -11.77 13.68 18.88
N ASN A 413 -12.47 14.49 19.70
CA ASN A 413 -13.90 14.75 19.56
C ASN A 413 -14.15 15.67 18.36
N ALA A 414 -14.94 15.22 17.38
CA ALA A 414 -15.26 15.97 16.17
C ALA A 414 -16.08 17.26 16.41
N ASP A 415 -16.74 17.39 17.56
CA ASP A 415 -17.45 18.60 17.95
C ASP A 415 -16.52 19.74 18.43
N ASP A 416 -15.32 19.38 18.92
CA ASP A 416 -14.32 20.37 19.33
C ASP A 416 -13.39 20.72 18.19
N ALA A 417 -13.81 21.67 17.37
CA ALA A 417 -13.10 22.06 16.15
C ALA A 417 -11.67 22.58 16.40
N GLU A 418 -11.42 23.25 17.53
CA GLU A 418 -10.07 23.70 17.90
C GLU A 418 -9.18 22.49 18.26
N ALA A 419 -9.73 21.50 18.97
CA ALA A 419 -9.02 20.27 19.31
C ALA A 419 -8.72 19.42 18.04
N VAL A 420 -9.64 19.39 17.08
CA VAL A 420 -9.42 18.72 15.78
C VAL A 420 -8.24 19.34 15.05
N VAL A 421 -8.23 20.68 14.88
CA VAL A 421 -7.11 21.37 14.23
C VAL A 421 -5.82 21.15 15.00
N HIS A 422 -5.85 21.18 16.34
CA HIS A 422 -4.68 20.86 17.16
C HIS A 422 -4.11 19.47 16.87
N ALA A 423 -4.97 18.43 16.84
CA ALA A 423 -4.55 17.06 16.56
C ALA A 423 -3.92 16.92 15.17
N PHE A 424 -4.46 17.62 14.16
CA PHE A 424 -3.93 17.63 12.80
C PHE A 424 -2.55 18.31 12.73
N LEU A 425 -2.38 19.43 13.40
CA LEU A 425 -1.08 20.13 13.48
C LEU A 425 -0.05 19.31 14.25
N PHE A 426 -0.45 18.66 15.35
CA PHE A 426 0.41 17.73 16.09
C PHE A 426 0.89 16.57 15.22
N ALA A 427 -0.01 15.95 14.49
CA ALA A 427 0.32 14.84 13.59
C ALA A 427 1.32 15.26 12.50
N LEU A 428 1.13 16.45 11.92
CA LEU A 428 2.08 17.01 10.97
C LEU A 428 3.45 17.28 11.62
N ASP A 429 3.48 17.86 12.81
CA ASP A 429 4.73 18.15 13.55
C ASP A 429 5.49 16.86 13.86
N PHE A 430 4.78 15.82 14.32
CA PHE A 430 5.35 14.51 14.59
C PHE A 430 5.94 13.88 13.34
N ARG A 431 5.15 13.81 12.25
CA ARG A 431 5.59 13.24 10.98
C ARG A 431 6.83 13.97 10.44
N GLN A 432 6.85 15.28 10.47
CA GLN A 432 8.00 16.08 10.00
C GLN A 432 9.24 15.93 10.91
N ALA A 433 9.05 15.66 12.19
CA ALA A 433 10.16 15.46 13.13
C ALA A 433 10.81 14.08 13.01
N PHE A 434 10.03 13.02 12.78
CA PHE A 434 10.51 11.65 12.87
C PHE A 434 10.46 10.86 11.56
N GLY A 435 9.70 11.32 10.55
CA GLY A 435 9.50 10.55 9.33
C GLY A 435 8.79 9.22 9.59
N LYS A 436 7.85 9.18 10.55
CA LYS A 436 7.08 8.01 10.99
C LYS A 436 5.58 8.27 10.83
N ASP A 437 4.81 7.17 10.78
CA ASP A 437 3.36 7.24 10.73
C ASP A 437 2.76 7.79 12.01
N VAL A 438 1.59 8.40 11.89
CA VAL A 438 0.78 8.90 13.01
C VAL A 438 -0.68 8.75 12.68
N PHE A 439 -1.49 8.40 13.68
CA PHE A 439 -2.93 8.18 13.52
C PHE A 439 -3.74 9.24 14.25
N ILE A 440 -4.81 9.69 13.61
CA ILE A 440 -5.85 10.55 14.20
C ILE A 440 -7.16 9.79 14.15
N ASP A 441 -7.75 9.48 15.30
CA ASP A 441 -9.09 8.94 15.44
C ASP A 441 -10.07 10.10 15.63
N LEU A 442 -10.69 10.57 14.55
CA LEU A 442 -11.66 11.66 14.54
C LEU A 442 -13.05 11.09 14.84
N ILE A 443 -13.43 11.14 16.12
CA ILE A 443 -14.64 10.51 16.62
C ILE A 443 -15.81 11.46 16.52
N GLY A 444 -16.74 11.17 15.64
CA GLY A 444 -17.95 11.89 15.41
C GLY A 444 -19.16 10.96 15.29
N TYR A 445 -20.05 11.28 14.37
CA TYR A 445 -21.23 10.49 14.07
C TYR A 445 -21.56 10.59 12.57
N ARG A 446 -22.53 9.81 12.13
CA ARG A 446 -23.07 9.83 10.77
C ARG A 446 -24.53 10.30 10.84
N LYS A 447 -24.83 11.45 10.27
CA LYS A 447 -26.18 12.08 10.38
C LYS A 447 -27.27 11.29 9.66
N TYR A 448 -27.01 10.79 8.47
CA TYR A 448 -27.93 9.96 7.68
C TYR A 448 -27.57 8.48 7.77
N GLY A 449 -28.24 7.61 7.01
CA GLY A 449 -27.87 6.20 6.87
C GLY A 449 -26.51 5.98 6.23
N HIS A 450 -26.24 4.79 5.75
CA HIS A 450 -25.00 4.53 5.01
C HIS A 450 -24.88 5.49 3.81
N ASN A 451 -25.99 5.74 3.14
CA ASN A 451 -26.20 6.82 2.18
C ASN A 451 -27.54 7.51 2.45
N GLU A 452 -27.88 8.52 1.66
CA GLU A 452 -29.06 9.35 1.87
C GLU A 452 -30.40 8.65 1.58
N GLY A 453 -30.37 7.47 0.95
CA GLY A 453 -31.55 6.63 0.71
C GLY A 453 -31.76 5.54 1.78
N ASP A 454 -30.86 5.42 2.76
CA ASP A 454 -30.90 4.40 3.80
C ASP A 454 -31.58 4.92 5.07
N GLU A 455 -32.42 4.08 5.74
CA GLU A 455 -33.08 4.42 7.01
C GLU A 455 -32.33 3.76 8.18
N PRO A 456 -31.44 4.50 8.84
CA PRO A 456 -30.52 3.92 9.84
C PRO A 456 -31.20 3.52 11.16
N ARG A 457 -32.42 3.98 11.41
CA ARG A 457 -33.18 3.65 12.63
C ARG A 457 -33.66 2.19 12.66
N PHE A 458 -33.61 1.48 11.53
CA PHE A 458 -33.86 0.03 11.52
C PHE A 458 -32.83 -0.75 12.32
N SER A 459 -31.57 -0.30 12.31
CA SER A 459 -30.47 -0.98 12.99
C SER A 459 -29.97 -0.25 14.25
N GLN A 460 -29.91 1.10 14.25
CA GLN A 460 -29.39 1.92 15.36
C GLN A 460 -30.43 2.95 15.88
N PRO A 461 -31.63 2.55 16.32
CA PRO A 461 -32.70 3.50 16.69
C PRO A 461 -32.31 4.41 17.87
N LYS A 462 -31.55 3.90 18.85
CA LYS A 462 -31.11 4.67 20.04
C LYS A 462 -30.09 5.76 19.63
N MET A 463 -29.10 5.39 18.83
CA MET A 463 -28.06 6.30 18.34
C MET A 463 -28.67 7.44 17.53
N TYR A 464 -29.53 7.14 16.58
CA TYR A 464 -30.17 8.13 15.71
C TYR A 464 -31.20 9.02 16.42
N LYS A 465 -31.76 8.56 17.56
CA LYS A 465 -32.54 9.41 18.46
C LYS A 465 -31.67 10.48 19.13
N LEU A 466 -30.42 10.15 19.45
CA LEU A 466 -29.45 11.11 20.00
C LEU A 466 -28.98 12.07 18.90
N ILE A 467 -28.56 11.56 17.74
CA ILE A 467 -28.12 12.36 16.59
C ILE A 467 -29.18 13.38 16.16
N GLY A 468 -30.47 12.99 16.13
CA GLY A 468 -31.56 13.91 15.75
C GLY A 468 -31.79 15.08 16.73
N LYS A 469 -31.16 15.08 17.90
CA LYS A 469 -31.21 16.15 18.89
C LYS A 469 -29.89 16.88 19.05
N HIS A 470 -28.84 16.42 18.37
CA HIS A 470 -27.51 16.93 18.50
C HIS A 470 -27.24 18.04 17.50
N ASP A 471 -26.66 19.15 17.96
CA ASP A 471 -26.25 20.24 17.08
C ASP A 471 -25.01 19.85 16.27
N ASN A 472 -24.87 20.43 15.06
CA ASN A 472 -23.71 20.18 14.24
C ASN A 472 -22.47 20.96 14.75
N PRO A 473 -21.25 20.53 14.42
CA PRO A 473 -20.00 21.15 14.91
C PRO A 473 -19.90 22.66 14.62
N ARG A 474 -20.45 23.14 13.47
CA ARG A 474 -20.48 24.57 13.13
C ARG A 474 -21.31 25.37 14.15
N ASN A 475 -22.51 24.91 14.49
CA ASN A 475 -23.39 25.59 15.46
C ASN A 475 -22.76 25.61 16.86
N ILE A 476 -22.24 24.48 17.30
CA ILE A 476 -21.53 24.34 18.59
C ILE A 476 -20.38 25.35 18.66
N TYR A 477 -19.56 25.42 17.62
CA TYR A 477 -18.40 26.32 17.59
C TYR A 477 -18.82 27.79 17.48
N ALA A 478 -19.82 28.13 16.65
CA ALA A 478 -20.34 29.47 16.55
C ALA A 478 -20.86 29.99 17.90
N GLN A 479 -21.65 29.15 18.62
CA GLN A 479 -22.15 29.48 19.94
C GLN A 479 -21.03 29.69 20.97
N LYS A 480 -19.95 28.88 20.91
CA LYS A 480 -18.76 29.10 21.74
C LYS A 480 -18.15 30.50 21.49
N LEU A 481 -17.91 30.85 20.22
CA LEU A 481 -17.32 32.13 19.88
C LEU A 481 -18.22 33.35 20.23
N ILE A 482 -19.53 33.21 20.12
CA ILE A 482 -20.49 34.24 20.55
C ILE A 482 -20.45 34.40 22.07
N THR A 483 -20.41 33.30 22.82
CA THR A 483 -20.33 33.30 24.29
C THR A 483 -19.00 33.89 24.80
N GLU A 484 -17.90 33.63 24.05
CA GLU A 484 -16.60 34.28 24.29
C GLU A 484 -16.57 35.78 23.91
N GLY A 485 -17.61 36.30 23.26
CA GLY A 485 -17.69 37.71 22.81
C GLY A 485 -16.79 38.03 21.62
N LEU A 486 -16.30 37.01 20.90
CA LEU A 486 -15.40 37.22 19.77
C LEU A 486 -16.13 37.57 18.47
N ILE A 487 -17.35 37.09 18.28
CA ILE A 487 -18.20 37.37 17.13
C ILE A 487 -19.65 37.65 17.52
N GLN A 488 -20.42 38.16 16.58
CA GLN A 488 -21.89 38.32 16.70
C GLN A 488 -22.62 37.30 15.79
N GLN A 489 -23.87 36.99 16.11
CA GLN A 489 -24.72 36.08 15.32
C GLN A 489 -24.85 36.53 13.85
N SER A 490 -24.80 37.85 13.58
CA SER A 490 -24.88 38.43 12.25
C SER A 490 -23.78 37.89 11.30
N LEU A 491 -22.55 37.74 11.83
CA LEU A 491 -21.41 37.23 11.07
C LEU A 491 -21.66 35.78 10.60
N VAL A 492 -22.25 34.92 11.48
CA VAL A 492 -22.56 33.54 11.13
C VAL A 492 -23.59 33.49 10.00
N THR A 493 -24.63 34.33 10.08
CA THR A 493 -25.66 34.43 9.05
C THR A 493 -25.12 34.96 7.72
N GLU A 494 -24.20 35.94 7.80
CA GLU A 494 -23.52 36.50 6.64
C GLU A 494 -22.71 35.45 5.90
N MET A 495 -21.85 34.70 6.61
CA MET A 495 -21.05 33.60 6.05
C MET A 495 -21.91 32.52 5.38
N GLU A 496 -23.06 32.19 5.98
CA GLU A 496 -23.98 31.19 5.42
C GLU A 496 -24.62 31.70 4.10
N ASN A 497 -25.08 32.96 4.11
CA ASN A 497 -25.69 33.55 2.93
C ASN A 497 -24.70 33.76 1.78
N GLU A 498 -23.46 34.20 2.08
CA GLU A 498 -22.39 34.36 1.09
C GLU A 498 -22.08 33.02 0.39
N TYR A 499 -21.86 31.99 1.17
CA TYR A 499 -21.49 30.69 0.59
C TYR A 499 -22.66 30.03 -0.16
N LYS A 500 -23.90 30.18 0.33
CA LYS A 500 -25.08 29.73 -0.37
C LYS A 500 -25.29 30.45 -1.71
N ALA A 501 -25.11 31.79 -1.75
CA ALA A 501 -25.18 32.57 -2.98
C ALA A 501 -24.13 32.11 -4.02
N LEU A 502 -22.90 31.78 -3.56
CA LEU A 502 -21.85 31.22 -4.40
C LEU A 502 -22.28 29.86 -5.00
N LEU A 503 -22.83 28.97 -4.17
CA LEU A 503 -23.31 27.66 -4.65
C LEU A 503 -24.49 27.77 -5.60
N ASP A 504 -25.46 28.69 -5.34
CA ASP A 504 -26.59 28.94 -6.25
C ASP A 504 -26.09 29.46 -7.61
N ALA A 505 -25.11 30.37 -7.66
CA ALA A 505 -24.50 30.86 -8.89
C ALA A 505 -23.81 29.75 -9.69
N HIS A 506 -23.05 28.87 -9.02
CA HIS A 506 -22.43 27.71 -9.67
C HIS A 506 -23.46 26.71 -10.19
N LEU A 507 -24.57 26.50 -9.47
CA LEU A 507 -25.68 25.65 -9.94
C LEU A 507 -26.34 26.20 -11.19
N GLU A 508 -26.59 27.52 -11.26
CA GLU A 508 -27.11 28.16 -12.45
C GLU A 508 -26.17 28.00 -13.65
N THR A 509 -24.88 28.14 -13.43
CA THR A 509 -23.86 27.96 -14.48
C THR A 509 -23.80 26.50 -14.91
N SER A 510 -23.77 25.56 -13.98
CA SER A 510 -23.80 24.14 -14.29
C SER A 510 -24.97 23.78 -15.21
N ARG A 511 -26.18 24.26 -14.94
CA ARG A 511 -27.36 23.95 -15.72
C ARG A 511 -27.32 24.44 -17.18
N LYS A 512 -26.46 25.40 -17.49
CA LYS A 512 -26.25 25.92 -18.85
C LYS A 512 -25.25 25.11 -19.65
N GLU A 513 -24.34 24.41 -18.99
CA GLU A 513 -23.32 23.55 -19.63
C GLU A 513 -23.98 22.24 -20.07
N PRO A 514 -23.74 21.79 -21.31
CA PRO A 514 -24.36 20.56 -21.81
C PRO A 514 -23.67 19.28 -21.30
N LEU A 515 -22.39 19.34 -20.98
CA LEU A 515 -21.53 18.17 -20.68
C LEU A 515 -20.83 18.33 -19.33
N THR A 516 -20.38 17.23 -18.81
CA THR A 516 -19.48 17.16 -17.64
C THR A 516 -18.04 17.05 -18.12
N VAL A 517 -17.15 17.89 -17.58
CA VAL A 517 -15.72 17.88 -17.89
C VAL A 517 -14.94 17.17 -16.78
N ILE A 518 -14.22 16.11 -17.11
CA ILE A 518 -13.27 15.44 -16.22
C ILE A 518 -11.86 15.67 -16.72
N LYS A 519 -11.08 16.38 -15.93
CA LYS A 519 -9.66 16.63 -16.24
C LYS A 519 -8.84 15.38 -15.94
N PRO A 520 -7.88 15.01 -16.82
CA PRO A 520 -6.96 13.91 -16.55
C PRO A 520 -6.22 14.11 -15.22
N PHE A 521 -6.06 13.05 -14.47
CA PHE A 521 -5.32 13.06 -13.22
C PHE A 521 -3.82 13.16 -13.50
N MET A 522 -3.08 13.95 -12.71
CA MET A 522 -1.61 14.13 -12.82
C MET A 522 -1.13 14.62 -14.20
N GLN A 523 -1.81 15.59 -14.76
CA GLN A 523 -1.51 16.13 -16.12
C GLN A 523 -0.04 16.55 -16.30
N THR A 524 0.61 17.05 -15.27
CA THR A 524 2.01 17.50 -15.33
C THR A 524 2.95 16.33 -15.55
N GLU A 525 2.76 15.22 -14.87
CA GLU A 525 3.56 14.00 -14.97
C GLU A 525 3.42 13.35 -16.34
N TRP A 526 2.21 13.40 -16.91
CA TRP A 526 1.86 12.79 -18.18
C TRP A 526 1.97 13.72 -19.38
N GLN A 527 2.53 14.92 -19.19
CA GLN A 527 2.76 15.84 -20.32
C GLN A 527 3.66 15.21 -21.38
N GLY A 528 3.17 15.19 -22.63
CA GLY A 528 3.89 14.59 -23.77
C GLY A 528 3.53 13.12 -24.05
N PHE A 529 2.70 12.51 -23.19
CA PHE A 529 2.11 11.20 -23.47
C PHE A 529 0.69 11.36 -24.02
N LYS A 530 0.33 10.47 -24.93
CA LYS A 530 -1.01 10.44 -25.53
C LYS A 530 -1.75 9.18 -25.12
N ILE A 531 -3.07 9.18 -25.28
CA ILE A 531 -3.90 7.99 -25.23
C ILE A 531 -3.74 7.26 -26.55
N ALA A 532 -3.44 5.94 -26.50
CA ALA A 532 -3.19 5.14 -27.68
C ALA A 532 -4.50 4.78 -28.41
N SER A 533 -4.51 4.95 -29.72
CA SER A 533 -5.54 4.32 -30.57
C SER A 533 -5.26 2.81 -30.75
N PRO A 534 -6.27 2.02 -31.14
CA PRO A 534 -6.10 0.59 -31.41
C PRO A 534 -4.98 0.26 -32.41
N ALA A 535 -4.86 1.06 -33.47
CA ALA A 535 -3.84 0.91 -34.49
C ALA A 535 -2.42 1.15 -33.97
N GLU A 536 -2.25 2.12 -33.05
CA GLU A 536 -0.96 2.45 -32.48
C GLU A 536 -0.45 1.37 -31.53
N MET A 537 -1.33 0.64 -30.85
CA MET A 537 -0.94 -0.47 -29.99
C MET A 537 -0.40 -1.67 -30.76
N LEU A 538 -0.74 -1.82 -32.03
CA LEU A 538 -0.21 -2.87 -32.90
C LEU A 538 0.91 -2.37 -33.82
N GLN A 539 1.26 -1.09 -33.73
CA GLN A 539 2.33 -0.53 -34.53
C GLN A 539 3.69 -1.01 -34.04
N SER A 540 4.55 -1.41 -34.97
CA SER A 540 5.95 -1.74 -34.67
C SER A 540 6.69 -0.53 -34.11
N VAL A 541 7.48 -0.74 -33.08
CA VAL A 541 8.28 0.27 -32.40
C VAL A 541 9.75 -0.08 -32.54
N ASP A 542 10.57 0.90 -32.92
CA ASP A 542 12.01 0.72 -32.96
C ASP A 542 12.57 0.51 -31.53
N THR A 543 13.01 -0.69 -31.26
CA THR A 543 13.63 -1.12 -30.01
C THR A 543 15.10 -1.48 -30.17
N THR A 544 15.71 -1.14 -31.31
CA THR A 544 17.13 -1.40 -31.59
C THR A 544 18.05 -0.62 -30.64
N ILE A 545 19.26 -1.11 -30.49
CA ILE A 545 20.30 -0.46 -29.69
C ILE A 545 21.68 -0.81 -30.28
N ASN A 546 22.63 0.11 -30.18
CA ASN A 546 23.99 -0.14 -30.61
C ASN A 546 24.60 -1.36 -29.91
N LYS A 547 25.08 -2.32 -30.71
CA LYS A 547 25.68 -3.57 -30.20
C LYS A 547 26.88 -3.32 -29.28
N GLU A 548 27.72 -2.30 -29.57
CA GLU A 548 28.83 -1.93 -28.71
C GLU A 548 28.38 -1.49 -27.31
N THR A 549 27.24 -0.80 -27.23
CA THR A 549 26.62 -0.42 -25.93
C THR A 549 26.17 -1.66 -25.17
N LEU A 550 25.48 -2.61 -25.81
CA LEU A 550 25.10 -3.87 -25.18
C LEU A 550 26.31 -4.67 -24.71
N THR A 551 27.36 -4.75 -25.52
CA THR A 551 28.61 -5.44 -25.17
C THR A 551 29.22 -4.84 -23.90
N LYS A 552 29.31 -3.50 -23.82
CA LYS A 552 29.84 -2.81 -22.63
C LYS A 552 28.98 -3.05 -21.38
N ILE A 553 27.67 -3.08 -21.53
CA ILE A 553 26.75 -3.43 -20.42
C ILE A 553 27.02 -4.88 -19.98
N ALA A 554 27.13 -5.84 -20.92
CA ALA A 554 27.40 -7.24 -20.63
C ALA A 554 28.76 -7.41 -19.90
N GLU A 555 29.80 -6.65 -20.29
CA GLU A 555 31.08 -6.63 -19.59
C GLU A 555 30.92 -6.24 -18.12
N VAL A 556 30.18 -5.15 -17.83
CA VAL A 556 29.92 -4.70 -16.45
C VAL A 556 29.14 -5.76 -15.65
N LEU A 557 28.12 -6.39 -16.25
CA LEU A 557 27.29 -7.40 -15.60
C LEU A 557 28.03 -8.71 -15.30
N THR A 558 29.19 -8.92 -15.91
CA THR A 558 29.97 -10.16 -15.79
C THR A 558 31.38 -9.97 -15.20
N GLU A 559 31.65 -8.79 -14.60
CA GLU A 559 32.94 -8.48 -13.97
C GLU A 559 32.80 -8.37 -12.44
N LEU A 560 33.23 -9.42 -11.71
CA LEU A 560 33.22 -9.37 -10.24
C LEU A 560 34.35 -8.45 -9.73
N PRO A 561 34.09 -7.59 -8.72
CA PRO A 561 35.14 -6.82 -8.06
C PRO A 561 36.21 -7.74 -7.47
N ALA A 562 37.48 -7.50 -7.82
CA ALA A 562 38.60 -8.34 -7.43
C ALA A 562 38.94 -8.26 -5.92
N ASP A 563 38.54 -7.18 -5.28
CA ASP A 563 38.74 -6.89 -3.84
C ASP A 563 37.62 -7.46 -2.96
N LYS A 564 36.59 -8.11 -3.55
CA LYS A 564 35.44 -8.66 -2.84
C LYS A 564 35.43 -10.18 -2.90
N ASN A 565 35.01 -10.82 -1.78
CA ASN A 565 34.88 -12.27 -1.72
C ASN A 565 33.44 -12.72 -1.93
N PHE A 566 33.26 -13.72 -2.80
CA PHE A 566 31.95 -14.29 -3.14
C PHE A 566 31.99 -15.81 -3.02
N ILE A 567 30.87 -16.42 -2.67
CA ILE A 567 30.76 -17.89 -2.65
C ILE A 567 31.04 -18.48 -4.06
N SER A 568 31.57 -19.69 -4.09
CA SER A 568 31.98 -20.36 -5.35
C SER A 568 30.85 -20.46 -6.37
N LYS A 569 29.61 -20.63 -5.93
CA LYS A 569 28.42 -20.68 -6.81
C LYS A 569 28.17 -19.34 -7.52
N VAL A 570 28.35 -18.22 -6.83
CA VAL A 570 28.20 -16.88 -7.45
C VAL A 570 29.32 -16.66 -8.47
N LYS A 571 30.58 -16.97 -8.12
CA LYS A 571 31.69 -16.87 -9.05
C LYS A 571 31.45 -17.68 -10.32
N LYS A 572 30.89 -18.90 -10.18
CA LYS A 572 30.55 -19.77 -11.30
C LYS A 572 29.44 -19.17 -12.18
N VAL A 573 28.34 -18.69 -11.60
CA VAL A 573 27.21 -18.09 -12.36
C VAL A 573 27.71 -16.91 -13.21
N VAL A 574 28.54 -16.05 -12.63
CA VAL A 574 29.07 -14.87 -13.37
C VAL A 574 30.05 -15.31 -14.47
N ALA A 575 30.90 -16.29 -14.18
CA ALA A 575 31.83 -16.83 -15.18
C ALA A 575 31.09 -17.54 -16.33
N ASP A 576 30.08 -18.36 -16.03
CA ASP A 576 29.25 -19.04 -17.03
C ASP A 576 28.54 -18.01 -17.93
N ARG A 577 27.99 -16.91 -17.36
CA ARG A 577 27.40 -15.81 -18.15
C ARG A 577 28.40 -15.10 -19.03
N LYS A 578 29.62 -14.87 -18.53
CA LYS A 578 30.70 -14.25 -19.31
C LYS A 578 31.08 -15.12 -20.50
N GLU A 579 31.29 -16.40 -20.27
CA GLU A 579 31.58 -17.38 -21.33
C GLU A 579 30.45 -17.46 -22.36
N ALA A 580 29.20 -17.62 -21.90
CA ALA A 580 28.03 -17.68 -22.76
C ALA A 580 27.89 -16.43 -23.64
N SER A 581 28.03 -15.24 -23.07
CA SER A 581 27.85 -13.98 -23.80
C SER A 581 28.97 -13.70 -24.82
N PHE A 582 30.23 -13.92 -24.45
CA PHE A 582 31.38 -13.45 -25.25
C PHE A 582 32.06 -14.54 -26.09
N GLN A 583 32.00 -15.82 -25.66
CA GLN A 583 32.63 -16.90 -26.42
C GLN A 583 31.63 -17.62 -27.29
N ASN A 584 30.41 -17.85 -26.77
CA ASN A 584 29.40 -18.64 -27.45
C ASN A 584 28.31 -17.79 -28.15
N ASN A 585 28.23 -16.50 -27.86
CA ASN A 585 27.16 -15.58 -28.28
C ASN A 585 25.76 -16.13 -27.90
N HIS A 586 25.66 -16.69 -26.71
CA HIS A 586 24.44 -17.29 -26.16
C HIS A 586 23.92 -16.43 -24.99
N ILE A 587 22.88 -15.68 -25.23
CA ILE A 587 22.20 -14.85 -24.21
C ILE A 587 20.99 -15.64 -23.70
N ASP A 588 21.02 -15.99 -22.42
CA ASP A 588 19.90 -16.61 -21.74
C ASP A 588 18.83 -15.58 -21.31
N TRP A 589 17.73 -16.06 -20.74
CA TRP A 589 16.61 -15.21 -20.33
C TRP A 589 17.01 -14.16 -19.29
N GLY A 590 17.73 -14.60 -18.25
CA GLY A 590 18.14 -13.69 -17.17
C GLY A 590 19.12 -12.63 -17.63
N MET A 591 20.04 -12.99 -18.55
CA MET A 591 20.99 -12.01 -19.13
C MET A 591 20.29 -11.05 -20.06
N ALA A 592 19.35 -11.51 -20.89
CA ALA A 592 18.56 -10.64 -21.78
C ALA A 592 17.72 -9.64 -21.00
N GLU A 593 17.13 -10.06 -19.89
CA GLU A 593 16.40 -9.20 -18.94
C GLU A 593 17.29 -8.09 -18.37
N LEU A 594 18.47 -8.44 -17.84
CA LEU A 594 19.41 -7.46 -17.29
C LEU A 594 19.97 -6.51 -18.37
N LEU A 595 20.18 -7.01 -19.61
CA LEU A 595 20.58 -6.17 -20.74
C LEU A 595 19.48 -5.20 -21.16
N ALA A 596 18.20 -5.60 -21.10
CA ALA A 596 17.08 -4.70 -21.36
C ALA A 596 17.06 -3.54 -20.34
N TYR A 597 17.19 -3.85 -19.06
CA TYR A 597 17.28 -2.83 -18.01
C TYR A 597 18.49 -1.92 -18.22
N GLY A 598 19.68 -2.50 -18.38
CA GLY A 598 20.89 -1.73 -18.61
C GLY A 598 20.80 -0.81 -19.82
N SER A 599 20.21 -1.28 -20.92
CA SER A 599 20.00 -0.49 -22.13
C SER A 599 19.10 0.73 -21.91
N LEU A 600 17.96 0.54 -21.21
CA LEU A 600 17.04 1.61 -20.86
C LEU A 600 17.67 2.65 -19.92
N LEU A 601 18.47 2.20 -18.95
CA LEU A 601 19.24 3.10 -18.07
C LEU A 601 20.22 4.00 -18.85
N THR A 602 20.90 3.46 -19.87
CA THR A 602 21.82 4.26 -20.70
C THR A 602 21.08 5.30 -21.54
N GLU A 603 19.85 5.02 -21.95
CA GLU A 603 18.98 5.93 -22.68
C GLU A 603 18.29 6.97 -21.77
N GLY A 604 18.38 6.84 -20.46
CA GLY A 604 17.87 7.82 -19.48
C GLY A 604 16.54 7.46 -18.85
N TYR A 605 16.01 6.28 -19.11
CA TYR A 605 14.86 5.76 -18.37
C TYR A 605 15.31 5.25 -16.99
N GLU A 606 14.44 5.35 -16.00
CA GLU A 606 14.62 4.68 -14.71
C GLU A 606 14.01 3.28 -14.78
N VAL A 607 14.50 2.36 -13.93
CA VAL A 607 13.93 1.02 -13.81
C VAL A 607 13.71 0.72 -12.33
N ARG A 608 12.47 0.34 -11.99
CA ARG A 608 12.09 -0.11 -10.65
C ARG A 608 11.47 -1.50 -10.74
N LEU A 609 12.04 -2.46 -9.99
CA LEU A 609 11.54 -3.83 -9.90
C LEU A 609 11.32 -4.21 -8.44
N THR A 610 10.11 -4.63 -8.11
CA THR A 610 9.75 -5.15 -6.79
C THR A 610 8.97 -6.46 -6.88
N GLY A 611 8.93 -7.18 -5.79
CA GLY A 611 8.26 -8.46 -5.64
C GLY A 611 9.03 -9.36 -4.69
N GLU A 612 8.51 -10.54 -4.44
CA GLU A 612 9.16 -11.52 -3.56
C GLU A 612 10.39 -12.13 -4.25
N ASP A 613 11.53 -12.13 -3.58
CA ASP A 613 12.80 -12.72 -4.05
C ASP A 613 13.37 -12.16 -5.38
N VAL A 614 12.92 -10.99 -5.84
CA VAL A 614 13.26 -10.45 -7.16
C VAL A 614 14.76 -10.15 -7.35
N GLN A 615 15.50 -9.84 -6.31
CA GLN A 615 16.92 -9.50 -6.40
C GLN A 615 17.73 -10.69 -6.96
N ARG A 616 17.42 -11.90 -6.54
CA ARG A 616 17.98 -13.15 -7.06
C ARG A 616 17.15 -13.73 -8.20
N GLY A 617 15.85 -13.50 -8.17
CA GLY A 617 14.81 -14.21 -8.86
C GLY A 617 14.42 -15.50 -8.13
N THR A 618 13.11 -15.79 -8.01
CA THR A 618 12.59 -16.99 -7.33
C THR A 618 13.26 -18.28 -7.85
N PHE A 619 13.52 -18.33 -9.16
CA PHE A 619 14.15 -19.49 -9.83
C PHE A 619 15.69 -19.38 -9.91
N SER A 620 16.31 -18.48 -9.15
CA SER A 620 17.78 -18.22 -9.19
C SER A 620 18.31 -17.92 -10.60
N HIS A 621 17.59 -17.14 -11.37
CA HIS A 621 17.91 -16.83 -12.78
C HIS A 621 18.46 -15.41 -12.97
N ARG A 622 17.94 -14.44 -12.20
CA ARG A 622 18.27 -12.99 -12.37
C ARG A 622 19.62 -12.62 -11.80
N HIS A 623 19.83 -12.84 -10.49
CA HIS A 623 21.03 -12.43 -9.78
C HIS A 623 21.41 -10.96 -10.04
N ALA A 624 20.44 -10.04 -9.97
CA ALA A 624 20.67 -8.60 -10.16
C ALA A 624 21.43 -7.98 -9.00
N VAL A 625 21.32 -8.57 -7.80
CA VAL A 625 22.09 -8.23 -6.61
C VAL A 625 22.86 -9.44 -6.13
N LEU A 626 24.15 -9.27 -5.96
CA LEU A 626 25.06 -10.29 -5.40
C LEU A 626 25.46 -9.85 -4.00
N LYS A 627 25.73 -10.84 -3.11
CA LYS A 627 26.21 -10.58 -1.76
C LYS A 627 27.61 -11.13 -1.57
N THR A 628 28.45 -10.37 -0.88
CA THR A 628 29.75 -10.85 -0.44
C THR A 628 29.58 -11.89 0.66
N GLU A 629 30.52 -12.86 0.72
CA GLU A 629 30.42 -14.03 1.62
C GLU A 629 30.68 -13.66 3.09
N ASP A 630 31.52 -12.66 3.31
CA ASP A 630 32.01 -12.26 4.63
C ASP A 630 31.21 -11.14 5.30
N THR A 631 30.66 -10.21 4.53
CA THR A 631 29.98 -9.02 5.05
C THR A 631 28.52 -8.88 4.61
N GLU A 632 28.05 -9.73 3.69
CA GLU A 632 26.74 -9.62 3.02
C GLU A 632 26.53 -8.26 2.29
N GLU A 633 27.61 -7.56 1.97
CA GLU A 633 27.53 -6.32 1.18
C GLU A 633 26.85 -6.59 -0.15
N GLU A 634 25.86 -5.77 -0.47
CA GLU A 634 25.10 -5.88 -1.71
C GLU A 634 25.86 -5.23 -2.87
N ILE A 635 26.07 -5.97 -3.94
CA ILE A 635 26.66 -5.49 -5.20
C ILE A 635 25.60 -5.58 -6.27
N CYS A 636 25.26 -4.43 -6.87
CA CYS A 636 24.29 -4.33 -7.96
C CYS A 636 24.98 -3.71 -9.20
N PHE A 637 25.31 -4.52 -10.17
CA PHE A 637 26.03 -4.08 -11.39
C PHE A 637 25.24 -3.07 -12.21
N LEU A 638 23.92 -3.15 -12.25
CA LEU A 638 23.10 -2.16 -12.98
C LEU A 638 23.18 -0.77 -12.35
N GLN A 639 23.33 -0.67 -11.03
CA GLN A 639 23.62 0.61 -10.37
C GLN A 639 25.04 1.10 -10.67
N ASP A 640 26.00 0.19 -10.83
CA ASP A 640 27.38 0.52 -11.16
C ASP A 640 27.52 1.14 -12.56
N LEU A 641 26.62 0.85 -13.50
CA LEU A 641 26.57 1.52 -14.80
C LEU A 641 26.52 3.05 -14.68
N LYS A 642 25.80 3.58 -13.68
CA LYS A 642 25.73 5.02 -13.41
C LYS A 642 26.83 5.48 -12.47
N HIS A 643 26.95 4.83 -11.32
CA HIS A 643 27.76 5.34 -10.22
C HIS A 643 29.28 5.10 -10.38
N LYS A 644 29.68 4.02 -11.06
CA LYS A 644 31.09 3.69 -11.26
C LYS A 644 31.57 3.85 -12.71
N LYS A 645 30.74 3.58 -13.69
CA LYS A 645 31.13 3.58 -15.11
C LYS A 645 30.64 4.82 -15.86
N SER A 646 29.76 5.64 -15.30
CA SER A 646 29.17 6.84 -15.92
C SER A 646 28.52 6.56 -17.30
N MET A 647 28.02 5.34 -17.50
CA MET A 647 27.39 4.91 -18.75
C MET A 647 25.87 5.15 -18.73
N ALA A 648 25.23 4.98 -17.59
CA ALA A 648 23.79 5.16 -17.44
C ALA A 648 23.43 6.55 -16.93
N LYS A 649 22.29 7.08 -17.41
CA LYS A 649 21.68 8.33 -16.97
C LYS A 649 20.56 8.07 -15.95
N GLY A 650 19.80 6.98 -16.14
CA GLY A 650 18.74 6.54 -15.26
C GLY A 650 19.26 5.83 -14.01
N ASP A 651 18.40 5.71 -13.00
CA ASP A 651 18.65 4.97 -11.76
C ASP A 651 17.98 3.58 -11.82
N PHE A 652 18.66 2.57 -11.25
CA PHE A 652 18.12 1.22 -11.10
C PHE A 652 17.74 0.95 -9.66
N HIS A 653 16.50 0.58 -9.42
CA HIS A 653 15.94 0.27 -8.12
C HIS A 653 15.40 -1.17 -8.13
N ILE A 654 15.89 -2.01 -7.22
CA ILE A 654 15.39 -3.38 -7.06
C ILE A 654 15.26 -3.73 -5.59
N TYR A 655 14.08 -4.21 -5.18
CA TYR A 655 13.81 -4.52 -3.78
C TYR A 655 12.97 -5.79 -3.66
N ASN A 656 13.46 -6.72 -2.84
CA ASN A 656 12.57 -7.78 -2.35
C ASN A 656 11.48 -7.14 -1.51
N SER A 657 10.23 -7.45 -1.81
CA SER A 657 9.08 -6.95 -1.07
C SER A 657 8.84 -7.75 0.21
N LEU A 658 7.95 -7.23 1.07
CA LEU A 658 7.27 -8.05 2.06
C LEU A 658 6.40 -9.10 1.34
N LEU A 659 5.99 -10.15 2.07
CA LEU A 659 5.11 -11.21 1.56
C LEU A 659 3.67 -10.68 1.42
N SER A 660 3.41 -10.00 0.33
CA SER A 660 2.12 -9.40 -0.02
C SER A 660 2.06 -9.16 -1.52
N GLU A 661 1.04 -9.66 -2.16
CA GLU A 661 0.71 -9.31 -3.55
C GLU A 661 -0.18 -8.08 -3.60
N TYR A 662 -1.17 -7.99 -2.68
CA TYR A 662 -2.22 -6.98 -2.72
C TYR A 662 -1.68 -5.57 -2.47
N GLY A 663 -1.03 -5.36 -1.32
CA GLY A 663 -0.46 -4.05 -0.98
C GLY A 663 0.68 -3.65 -1.91
N VAL A 664 1.56 -4.62 -2.27
CA VAL A 664 2.72 -4.35 -3.13
C VAL A 664 2.29 -4.00 -4.56
N LEU A 665 1.35 -4.75 -5.17
CA LEU A 665 0.84 -4.41 -6.50
C LEU A 665 0.15 -3.05 -6.51
N GLY A 666 -0.65 -2.74 -5.47
CA GLY A 666 -1.27 -1.42 -5.32
C GLY A 666 -0.25 -0.28 -5.20
N TYR A 667 0.83 -0.52 -4.49
CA TYR A 667 1.94 0.43 -4.37
C TYR A 667 2.64 0.66 -5.72
N GLU A 668 3.00 -0.40 -6.44
CA GLU A 668 3.69 -0.29 -7.73
C GLU A 668 2.78 0.31 -8.82
N TYR A 669 1.48 0.04 -8.78
CA TYR A 669 0.51 0.76 -9.60
C TYR A 669 0.55 2.27 -9.32
N GLY A 670 0.51 2.67 -8.05
CA GLY A 670 0.63 4.08 -7.67
C GLY A 670 1.95 4.70 -8.10
N TYR A 671 3.06 3.96 -8.00
CA TYR A 671 4.36 4.41 -8.45
C TYR A 671 4.40 4.63 -9.97
N ALA A 672 3.91 3.66 -10.74
CA ALA A 672 3.85 3.74 -12.21
C ALA A 672 2.95 4.89 -12.69
N LEU A 673 1.81 5.10 -12.04
CA LEU A 673 0.88 6.19 -12.31
C LEU A 673 1.54 7.57 -12.17
N ALA A 674 2.48 7.74 -11.23
CA ALA A 674 3.18 9.00 -11.00
C ALA A 674 4.52 9.11 -11.73
N SER A 675 5.00 8.06 -12.41
CA SER A 675 6.32 8.05 -13.04
C SER A 675 6.34 7.38 -14.42
N PRO A 676 5.80 8.04 -15.47
CA PRO A 676 5.73 7.47 -16.82
C PRO A 676 7.09 7.23 -17.49
N TYR A 677 8.17 7.78 -16.96
CA TYR A 677 9.55 7.60 -17.44
C TYR A 677 10.30 6.47 -16.72
N THR A 678 9.66 5.79 -15.78
CA THR A 678 10.21 4.64 -15.07
C THR A 678 9.57 3.35 -15.59
N LEU A 679 10.38 2.37 -15.96
CA LEU A 679 9.92 1.00 -16.16
C LEU A 679 9.63 0.41 -14.77
N THR A 680 8.39 0.53 -14.35
CA THR A 680 7.94 0.00 -13.05
C THR A 680 7.45 -1.42 -13.22
N ILE A 681 8.02 -2.37 -12.47
CA ILE A 681 7.77 -3.79 -12.59
C ILE A 681 7.42 -4.37 -11.23
N TRP A 682 6.32 -5.13 -11.19
CA TRP A 682 6.03 -6.06 -10.11
C TRP A 682 6.14 -7.49 -10.61
N GLU A 683 6.91 -8.35 -9.91
CA GLU A 683 7.00 -9.77 -10.21
C GLU A 683 6.32 -10.58 -9.09
N ALA A 684 5.36 -11.39 -9.45
CA ALA A 684 4.82 -12.39 -8.54
C ALA A 684 5.82 -13.51 -8.31
N GLN A 685 5.87 -14.11 -7.12
CA GLN A 685 6.73 -15.26 -6.85
C GLN A 685 6.38 -16.45 -7.76
N PHE A 686 5.08 -16.71 -7.90
CA PHE A 686 4.44 -17.52 -8.95
C PHE A 686 3.23 -16.72 -9.42
N GLY A 687 2.92 -16.77 -10.72
CA GLY A 687 1.74 -16.11 -11.27
C GLY A 687 0.42 -16.58 -10.66
N ASP A 688 0.39 -17.80 -10.12
CA ASP A 688 -0.74 -18.38 -9.36
C ASP A 688 -1.16 -17.48 -8.20
N PHE A 689 -0.22 -16.78 -7.54
CA PHE A 689 -0.49 -15.96 -6.35
C PHE A 689 -1.01 -14.56 -6.68
N SER A 690 -0.97 -14.14 -7.95
CA SER A 690 -1.50 -12.83 -8.36
C SER A 690 -2.98 -12.63 -8.03
N ASN A 691 -3.74 -13.71 -7.82
CA ASN A 691 -5.14 -13.63 -7.38
C ASN A 691 -5.31 -13.02 -5.97
N GLY A 692 -4.27 -13.01 -5.14
CA GLY A 692 -4.26 -12.26 -3.88
C GLY A 692 -4.44 -10.75 -4.08
N ALA A 693 -4.07 -10.25 -5.27
CA ALA A 693 -4.20 -8.84 -5.67
C ALA A 693 -5.34 -8.58 -6.68
N GLN A 694 -6.31 -9.49 -6.80
CA GLN A 694 -7.34 -9.40 -7.86
C GLN A 694 -8.11 -8.08 -7.86
N ILE A 695 -8.32 -7.48 -6.68
CA ILE A 695 -8.99 -6.18 -6.57
C ILE A 695 -8.19 -5.08 -7.30
N MET A 696 -6.85 -5.10 -7.25
CA MET A 696 -6.03 -4.13 -7.97
C MET A 696 -6.13 -4.34 -9.49
N LEU A 697 -6.24 -5.58 -9.94
CA LEU A 697 -6.45 -5.89 -11.35
C LEU A 697 -7.80 -5.39 -11.83
N ASP A 698 -8.88 -5.75 -11.14
CA ASP A 698 -10.26 -5.48 -11.57
C ASP A 698 -10.65 -4.01 -11.44
N GLN A 699 -10.13 -3.29 -10.43
CA GLN A 699 -10.63 -1.96 -10.08
C GLN A 699 -9.71 -0.81 -10.46
N TYR A 700 -8.42 -1.08 -10.69
CA TYR A 700 -7.43 -0.07 -11.02
C TYR A 700 -6.75 -0.34 -12.37
N ILE A 701 -6.01 -1.45 -12.49
CA ILE A 701 -5.12 -1.70 -13.64
C ILE A 701 -5.92 -1.86 -14.94
N SER A 702 -7.00 -2.64 -14.92
CA SER A 702 -7.78 -2.94 -16.13
C SER A 702 -8.73 -1.82 -16.55
N CYS A 703 -9.18 -0.96 -15.64
CA CYS A 703 -10.26 -0.02 -15.91
C CYS A 703 -9.99 1.43 -15.46
N GLY A 704 -8.80 1.72 -14.92
CA GLY A 704 -8.50 3.07 -14.41
C GLY A 704 -8.46 4.15 -15.49
N GLU A 705 -8.05 3.82 -16.71
CA GLU A 705 -8.05 4.74 -17.83
C GLU A 705 -9.47 5.11 -18.25
N ASP A 706 -10.35 4.12 -18.40
CA ASP A 706 -11.73 4.30 -18.76
C ASP A 706 -12.54 5.05 -17.68
N LYS A 707 -12.38 4.67 -16.42
CA LYS A 707 -13.15 5.28 -15.31
C LYS A 707 -12.65 6.67 -14.90
N TRP A 708 -11.34 6.95 -14.96
CA TRP A 708 -10.75 8.13 -14.31
C TRP A 708 -9.80 8.94 -15.18
N LYS A 709 -9.65 8.60 -16.46
CA LYS A 709 -8.65 9.17 -17.39
C LYS A 709 -7.22 9.09 -16.81
N VAL A 710 -6.88 7.99 -16.13
CA VAL A 710 -5.54 7.75 -15.60
C VAL A 710 -4.78 6.78 -16.49
N GLN A 711 -3.58 7.16 -16.90
CA GLN A 711 -2.67 6.28 -17.62
C GLN A 711 -1.74 5.56 -16.64
N ASP A 712 -1.30 4.35 -17.01
CA ASP A 712 -0.39 3.55 -16.21
C ASP A 712 0.54 2.73 -17.11
N GLY A 713 1.80 2.57 -16.70
CA GLY A 713 2.80 1.82 -17.43
C GLY A 713 3.34 0.61 -16.67
N LEU A 714 2.63 0.15 -15.65
CA LEU A 714 3.04 -1.00 -14.83
C LEU A 714 3.24 -2.26 -15.66
N VAL A 715 4.35 -2.95 -15.40
CA VAL A 715 4.65 -4.28 -15.94
C VAL A 715 4.44 -5.31 -14.83
N MET A 716 3.71 -6.37 -15.15
CA MET A 716 3.50 -7.51 -14.27
C MET A 716 4.20 -8.74 -14.86
N LEU A 717 5.17 -9.30 -14.12
CA LEU A 717 5.84 -10.54 -14.49
C LEU A 717 5.23 -11.69 -13.69
N LEU A 718 4.63 -12.64 -14.40
CA LEU A 718 3.82 -13.72 -13.82
C LEU A 718 4.39 -15.08 -14.25
N PRO A 719 5.21 -15.75 -13.41
CA PRO A 719 5.72 -17.07 -13.72
C PRO A 719 4.58 -18.06 -13.98
N HIS A 720 4.59 -18.68 -15.17
CA HIS A 720 3.54 -19.58 -15.66
C HIS A 720 4.15 -20.76 -16.43
N GLY A 721 3.56 -21.94 -16.29
CA GLY A 721 3.94 -23.17 -17.02
C GLY A 721 3.58 -24.42 -16.25
N TYR A 722 3.14 -25.45 -16.97
CA TYR A 722 2.70 -26.74 -16.42
C TYR A 722 3.88 -27.72 -16.39
N GLU A 723 4.60 -27.75 -15.28
CA GLU A 723 5.88 -28.44 -15.11
C GLU A 723 5.85 -29.50 -14.00
N GLY A 724 4.67 -29.94 -13.61
CA GLY A 724 4.50 -30.95 -12.58
C GLY A 724 4.64 -30.46 -11.16
N GLN A 725 4.51 -29.16 -10.93
CA GLN A 725 4.63 -28.52 -9.62
C GLN A 725 3.29 -28.41 -8.85
N GLY A 726 2.23 -29.08 -9.37
CA GLY A 726 0.91 -29.11 -8.74
C GLY A 726 0.02 -27.92 -9.11
N ALA A 727 -1.14 -27.84 -8.45
CA ALA A 727 -2.23 -26.94 -8.83
C ALA A 727 -1.93 -25.44 -8.56
N GLU A 728 -1.04 -25.12 -7.63
CA GLU A 728 -0.81 -23.75 -7.15
C GLU A 728 0.53 -23.17 -7.61
N HIS A 729 1.26 -23.86 -8.51
CA HIS A 729 2.56 -23.43 -9.03
C HIS A 729 2.65 -23.68 -10.56
N SER A 730 1.52 -23.65 -11.24
CA SER A 730 1.43 -23.96 -12.68
C SER A 730 0.77 -22.83 -13.48
N SER A 731 -0.28 -22.20 -12.97
CA SER A 731 -1.11 -21.30 -13.77
C SER A 731 -1.25 -19.90 -13.18
N ALA A 732 -0.76 -18.91 -13.91
CA ALA A 732 -1.08 -17.49 -13.66
C ALA A 732 -2.52 -17.11 -14.10
N ARG A 733 -3.34 -18.07 -14.55
CA ARG A 733 -4.72 -17.87 -14.99
C ARG A 733 -4.83 -16.92 -16.18
N VAL A 734 -4.18 -17.25 -17.26
CA VAL A 734 -4.17 -16.52 -18.54
C VAL A 734 -5.58 -16.07 -18.96
N GLU A 735 -6.57 -16.95 -18.81
CA GLU A 735 -7.97 -16.71 -19.13
C GLU A 735 -8.59 -15.54 -18.38
N ARG A 736 -8.18 -15.28 -17.12
CA ARG A 736 -8.70 -14.17 -16.31
C ARG A 736 -8.21 -12.82 -16.82
N TYR A 737 -6.93 -12.74 -17.20
CA TYR A 737 -6.37 -11.53 -17.79
C TYR A 737 -6.99 -11.24 -19.16
N LEU A 738 -7.15 -12.25 -20.01
CA LEU A 738 -7.79 -12.09 -21.30
C LEU A 738 -9.27 -11.71 -21.19
N GLN A 739 -9.96 -12.12 -20.12
CA GLN A 739 -11.33 -11.69 -19.83
C GLN A 739 -11.42 -10.20 -19.48
N LEU A 740 -10.38 -9.65 -18.81
CA LEU A 740 -10.31 -8.22 -18.46
C LEU A 740 -9.90 -7.32 -19.64
N CYS A 741 -9.45 -7.91 -20.75
CA CYS A 741 -9.00 -7.17 -21.93
C CYS A 741 -10.17 -6.63 -22.73
N ALA A 742 -10.26 -5.30 -22.80
CA ALA A 742 -11.23 -4.59 -23.63
C ALA A 742 -10.67 -3.18 -23.95
N GLU A 743 -11.16 -2.55 -25.03
CA GLU A 743 -10.90 -1.15 -25.37
C GLU A 743 -9.42 -0.73 -25.33
N ASN A 744 -8.55 -1.66 -25.65
CA ASN A 744 -7.09 -1.47 -25.67
C ASN A 744 -6.49 -1.04 -24.33
N ASN A 745 -7.06 -1.55 -23.23
CA ASN A 745 -6.71 -1.17 -21.87
C ASN A 745 -5.34 -1.66 -21.39
N MET A 746 -4.78 -2.73 -21.98
CA MET A 746 -3.49 -3.30 -21.55
C MET A 746 -2.81 -4.08 -22.69
N TYR A 747 -1.59 -4.57 -22.44
CA TYR A 747 -0.92 -5.60 -23.21
C TYR A 747 -0.89 -6.93 -22.45
N VAL A 748 -1.08 -8.05 -23.14
CA VAL A 748 -0.89 -9.40 -22.59
C VAL A 748 0.04 -10.19 -23.51
N ALA A 749 1.18 -10.63 -22.98
CA ALA A 749 2.24 -11.29 -23.72
C ALA A 749 2.72 -12.59 -23.04
N ASN A 750 3.21 -13.54 -23.84
CA ASN A 750 3.80 -14.79 -23.39
C ASN A 750 4.98 -15.15 -24.30
N CYS A 751 6.14 -14.54 -24.03
CA CYS A 751 7.33 -14.65 -24.87
C CYS A 751 7.95 -16.04 -24.81
N THR A 752 8.54 -16.45 -25.95
CA THR A 752 9.24 -17.75 -26.07
C THR A 752 10.75 -17.62 -26.24
N THR A 753 11.29 -16.43 -26.49
CA THR A 753 12.73 -16.22 -26.66
C THR A 753 13.25 -15.06 -25.80
N PRO A 754 14.52 -15.12 -25.34
CA PRO A 754 15.15 -14.01 -24.60
C PRO A 754 15.13 -12.69 -25.37
N ALA A 755 15.40 -12.70 -26.68
CA ALA A 755 15.37 -11.49 -27.50
C ALA A 755 13.98 -10.88 -27.58
N ASN A 756 12.92 -11.69 -27.73
CA ASN A 756 11.57 -11.15 -27.77
C ASN A 756 11.15 -10.52 -26.43
N PHE A 757 11.56 -11.11 -25.32
CA PHE A 757 11.36 -10.52 -23.98
C PHE A 757 12.15 -9.22 -23.80
N PHE A 758 13.42 -9.17 -24.25
CA PHE A 758 14.22 -7.94 -24.24
C PHE A 758 13.53 -6.79 -25.01
N HIS A 759 13.06 -7.09 -26.22
CA HIS A 759 12.37 -6.09 -27.04
C HIS A 759 10.99 -5.70 -26.50
N LEU A 760 10.27 -6.61 -25.84
CA LEU A 760 9.00 -6.31 -25.16
C LEU A 760 9.19 -5.27 -24.05
N LEU A 761 10.19 -5.46 -23.19
CA LEU A 761 10.50 -4.52 -22.11
C LEU A 761 10.93 -3.14 -22.66
N ARG A 762 11.72 -3.11 -23.71
CA ARG A 762 12.10 -1.86 -24.35
C ARG A 762 10.93 -1.18 -25.03
N ARG A 763 10.06 -1.93 -25.74
CA ARG A 763 8.85 -1.42 -26.38
C ARG A 763 7.97 -0.66 -25.36
N GLN A 764 7.81 -1.19 -24.14
CA GLN A 764 7.05 -0.56 -23.07
C GLN A 764 7.48 0.88 -22.78
N MET A 765 8.77 1.17 -22.92
CA MET A 765 9.31 2.52 -22.65
C MET A 765 9.48 3.38 -23.91
N LYS A 766 9.56 2.78 -25.10
CA LYS A 766 9.82 3.49 -26.35
C LYS A 766 8.54 4.03 -27.03
N THR A 767 7.36 3.61 -26.60
CA THR A 767 6.08 4.16 -27.07
C THR A 767 5.84 5.57 -26.56
N THR A 768 5.04 6.35 -27.30
CA THR A 768 4.58 7.69 -26.90
C THR A 768 3.35 7.68 -26.00
N PHE A 769 2.95 6.52 -25.54
CA PHE A 769 1.86 6.24 -24.61
C PHE A 769 2.30 5.17 -23.61
N ARG A 770 1.52 4.96 -22.57
CA ARG A 770 1.72 3.85 -21.62
C ARG A 770 0.44 3.06 -21.47
N LYS A 771 0.58 1.75 -21.39
CA LYS A 771 -0.48 0.80 -21.02
C LYS A 771 0.09 -0.22 -20.06
N PRO A 772 -0.68 -0.74 -19.10
CA PRO A 772 -0.25 -1.89 -18.31
C PRO A 772 0.18 -3.06 -19.20
N LEU A 773 1.24 -3.75 -18.82
CA LEU A 773 1.78 -4.90 -19.54
C LEU A 773 1.80 -6.14 -18.64
N VAL A 774 1.03 -7.15 -18.99
CA VAL A 774 1.03 -8.46 -18.32
C VAL A 774 1.90 -9.42 -19.13
N VAL A 775 2.94 -9.98 -18.49
CA VAL A 775 3.84 -10.95 -19.13
C VAL A 775 3.81 -12.26 -18.38
N PHE A 776 3.36 -13.32 -19.05
CA PHE A 776 3.52 -14.68 -18.55
C PHE A 776 4.96 -15.12 -18.76
N THR A 777 5.75 -15.15 -17.67
CA THR A 777 7.17 -15.48 -17.72
C THR A 777 7.40 -16.99 -17.53
N PRO A 778 8.40 -17.56 -18.18
CA PRO A 778 8.67 -18.99 -18.06
C PRO A 778 9.38 -19.34 -16.75
N LYS A 779 9.37 -20.64 -16.41
CA LYS A 779 10.14 -21.22 -15.30
C LYS A 779 11.27 -22.11 -15.83
N SER A 780 10.95 -23.24 -16.43
CA SER A 780 11.97 -24.15 -16.97
C SER A 780 12.74 -23.59 -18.16
N LEU A 781 12.11 -22.75 -18.99
CA LEU A 781 12.78 -22.14 -20.14
C LEU A 781 13.92 -21.19 -19.73
N LEU A 782 13.93 -20.69 -18.49
CA LEU A 782 15.02 -19.86 -17.96
C LEU A 782 16.41 -20.52 -18.10
N ARG A 783 16.46 -21.85 -18.19
CA ARG A 783 17.71 -22.63 -18.34
C ARG A 783 17.64 -23.65 -19.48
N HIS A 784 16.66 -23.54 -20.35
CA HIS A 784 16.52 -24.49 -21.44
C HIS A 784 17.58 -24.24 -22.52
N PRO A 785 18.33 -25.28 -22.98
CA PRO A 785 19.47 -25.09 -23.89
C PRO A 785 19.13 -24.45 -25.24
N GLN A 786 17.90 -24.61 -25.70
CA GLN A 786 17.42 -24.03 -26.96
C GLN A 786 16.81 -22.63 -26.79
N VAL A 787 16.65 -22.15 -25.55
CA VAL A 787 16.07 -20.84 -25.24
C VAL A 787 17.21 -19.85 -25.04
N ILE A 788 17.86 -19.55 -26.13
CA ILE A 788 19.00 -18.61 -26.22
C ILE A 788 18.76 -17.65 -27.38
N SER A 789 19.36 -16.50 -27.31
CA SER A 789 19.42 -15.49 -28.39
C SER A 789 20.84 -15.00 -28.56
N SER A 790 21.15 -14.40 -29.70
CA SER A 790 22.44 -13.74 -29.96
C SER A 790 22.41 -12.27 -29.52
N LEU A 791 23.59 -11.65 -29.35
CA LEU A 791 23.69 -10.19 -29.13
C LEU A 791 23.13 -9.40 -30.33
N GLU A 792 23.23 -9.95 -31.54
CA GLU A 792 22.67 -9.40 -32.77
C GLU A 792 21.13 -9.37 -32.69
N ASP A 793 20.52 -10.47 -32.24
CA ASP A 793 19.05 -10.52 -32.05
C ASP A 793 18.53 -9.43 -31.08
N LEU A 794 19.33 -9.10 -30.05
CA LEU A 794 18.99 -8.04 -29.10
C LEU A 794 19.31 -6.63 -29.65
N ALA A 795 20.36 -6.49 -30.43
CA ALA A 795 20.79 -5.19 -30.95
C ALA A 795 19.91 -4.71 -32.11
N GLU A 796 19.62 -5.59 -33.07
CA GLU A 796 19.03 -5.26 -34.37
C GLU A 796 17.59 -5.74 -34.54
N GLY A 797 17.07 -6.54 -33.58
CA GLY A 797 15.72 -7.07 -33.60
C GLY A 797 14.64 -6.08 -33.15
N GLN A 798 13.43 -6.58 -33.09
CA GLN A 798 12.27 -5.89 -32.53
C GLN A 798 11.32 -6.91 -31.89
N PHE A 799 10.35 -6.45 -31.12
CA PHE A 799 9.31 -7.35 -30.61
C PHE A 799 8.46 -7.90 -31.75
N ARG A 800 8.23 -9.21 -31.74
CA ARG A 800 7.40 -9.91 -32.72
C ARG A 800 6.19 -10.49 -32.01
N GLU A 801 5.01 -10.02 -32.37
CA GLU A 801 3.72 -10.44 -31.80
C GLU A 801 3.37 -11.87 -32.21
N VAL A 802 3.76 -12.27 -33.43
CA VAL A 802 3.60 -13.63 -33.95
C VAL A 802 4.93 -14.10 -34.51
N ILE A 803 5.36 -15.29 -34.18
CA ILE A 803 6.54 -15.93 -34.76
C ILE A 803 6.10 -17.14 -35.57
N ALA A 804 6.14 -17.00 -36.88
CA ALA A 804 5.86 -18.08 -37.81
C ALA A 804 6.95 -19.16 -37.73
N ASP A 805 6.63 -20.36 -38.16
CA ASP A 805 7.58 -21.48 -38.20
C ASP A 805 8.76 -21.18 -39.13
N PRO A 806 10.00 -21.21 -38.62
CA PRO A 806 11.19 -20.85 -39.42
C PRO A 806 11.66 -21.94 -40.39
N ILE A 807 11.23 -23.20 -40.17
CA ILE A 807 11.74 -24.35 -40.92
C ILE A 807 10.66 -25.05 -41.75
N ALA A 808 9.38 -24.76 -41.54
CA ALA A 808 8.31 -25.42 -42.26
C ALA A 808 8.24 -24.98 -43.72
N ASP A 809 8.27 -25.93 -44.65
CA ASP A 809 8.00 -25.69 -46.09
C ASP A 809 6.50 -25.44 -46.30
N ALA A 810 6.15 -24.22 -46.65
CA ALA A 810 4.75 -23.80 -46.80
C ALA A 810 3.95 -24.68 -47.77
N ASN A 811 4.58 -25.26 -48.76
CA ASN A 811 3.92 -26.12 -49.76
C ASN A 811 3.59 -27.52 -49.21
N LYS A 812 4.29 -27.97 -48.16
CA LYS A 812 4.08 -29.28 -47.55
C LYS A 812 3.12 -29.23 -46.39
N VAL A 813 2.95 -28.10 -45.75
CA VAL A 813 2.15 -27.97 -44.54
C VAL A 813 0.67 -28.24 -44.80
N LYS A 814 0.13 -29.23 -44.07
CA LYS A 814 -1.28 -29.59 -44.02
C LYS A 814 -1.98 -29.17 -42.77
N ARG A 815 -1.20 -29.03 -41.66
CA ARG A 815 -1.67 -28.65 -40.34
C ARG A 815 -0.87 -27.47 -39.84
N VAL A 816 -1.54 -26.44 -39.33
CA VAL A 816 -0.93 -25.31 -38.62
C VAL A 816 -1.34 -25.41 -37.16
N VAL A 817 -0.35 -25.47 -36.26
CA VAL A 817 -0.54 -25.55 -34.83
C VAL A 817 -0.13 -24.21 -34.23
N PHE A 818 -1.09 -23.53 -33.66
CA PHE A 818 -0.87 -22.29 -32.90
C PHE A 818 -0.76 -22.61 -31.40
N CYS A 819 0.23 -22.04 -30.76
CA CYS A 819 0.48 -22.19 -29.33
C CYS A 819 1.09 -20.93 -28.73
N SER A 820 1.23 -20.88 -27.43
CA SER A 820 1.80 -19.76 -26.69
C SER A 820 2.76 -20.29 -25.61
N GLY A 821 3.80 -19.55 -25.32
CA GLY A 821 4.72 -19.82 -24.22
C GLY A 821 5.53 -21.13 -24.38
N ARG A 822 5.91 -21.71 -23.24
CA ARG A 822 6.83 -22.85 -23.17
C ARG A 822 6.40 -24.06 -23.96
N PHE A 823 5.10 -24.27 -24.15
CA PHE A 823 4.56 -25.47 -24.82
C PHE A 823 5.09 -25.63 -26.26
N TYR A 824 5.48 -24.52 -26.91
CA TYR A 824 6.16 -24.55 -28.18
C TYR A 824 7.38 -25.47 -28.21
N TYR A 825 8.22 -25.45 -27.18
CA TYR A 825 9.46 -26.24 -27.17
C TYR A 825 9.18 -27.77 -27.03
N ASP A 826 8.15 -28.12 -26.28
CA ASP A 826 7.74 -29.53 -26.16
C ASP A 826 7.20 -30.06 -27.50
N LEU A 827 6.40 -29.24 -28.21
CA LEU A 827 5.90 -29.57 -29.55
C LEU A 827 7.03 -29.63 -30.58
N TYR A 828 7.97 -28.67 -30.48
CA TYR A 828 9.13 -28.65 -31.39
C TYR A 828 9.98 -29.91 -31.22
N ALA A 829 10.29 -30.29 -30.00
CA ALA A 829 11.07 -31.50 -29.73
C ALA A 829 10.39 -32.80 -30.26
N GLU A 830 9.07 -32.90 -30.07
CA GLU A 830 8.33 -34.08 -30.58
C GLU A 830 8.22 -34.07 -32.11
N ARG A 831 8.05 -32.90 -32.75
CA ARG A 831 8.05 -32.78 -34.22
C ARG A 831 9.38 -33.24 -34.81
N GLU A 832 10.51 -32.77 -34.27
CA GLU A 832 11.84 -33.23 -34.72
C GLU A 832 12.03 -34.73 -34.57
N LYS A 833 11.65 -35.27 -33.43
CA LYS A 833 11.71 -36.72 -33.15
C LYS A 833 10.89 -37.56 -34.13
N LEU A 834 9.72 -37.06 -34.54
CA LEU A 834 8.81 -37.75 -35.47
C LEU A 834 9.15 -37.48 -36.96
N GLY A 835 10.04 -36.51 -37.24
CA GLY A 835 10.39 -36.09 -38.59
C GLY A 835 9.21 -35.56 -39.41
N ARG A 836 8.26 -34.83 -38.75
CA ARG A 836 7.04 -34.28 -39.38
C ARG A 836 7.34 -32.94 -40.07
N ASP A 837 7.32 -32.95 -41.43
CA ASP A 837 7.51 -31.75 -42.25
C ASP A 837 6.20 -31.16 -42.82
N ASP A 838 5.07 -31.79 -42.50
CA ASP A 838 3.71 -31.41 -42.89
C ASP A 838 2.96 -30.59 -41.82
N ILE A 839 3.62 -30.25 -40.70
CA ILE A 839 3.07 -29.52 -39.58
C ILE A 839 3.91 -28.26 -39.33
N ALA A 840 3.27 -27.09 -39.34
CA ALA A 840 3.89 -25.83 -38.92
C ALA A 840 3.52 -25.50 -37.48
N LEU A 841 4.49 -25.01 -36.70
CA LEU A 841 4.31 -24.53 -35.32
C LEU A 841 4.41 -23.00 -35.29
N VAL A 842 3.32 -22.34 -34.96
CA VAL A 842 3.21 -20.87 -34.89
C VAL A 842 3.07 -20.43 -33.47
N ARG A 843 3.93 -19.48 -33.03
CA ARG A 843 3.92 -18.91 -31.66
C ARG A 843 3.18 -17.60 -31.64
N ILE A 844 2.20 -17.48 -30.78
CA ILE A 844 1.55 -16.20 -30.48
C ILE A 844 2.19 -15.64 -29.20
N GLU A 845 3.03 -14.64 -29.37
CA GLU A 845 3.81 -14.00 -28.30
C GLU A 845 3.01 -12.88 -27.63
N GLN A 846 2.12 -12.18 -28.38
CA GLN A 846 1.18 -11.23 -27.86
C GLN A 846 -0.25 -11.77 -28.00
N LEU A 847 -0.91 -11.97 -26.86
CA LEU A 847 -2.30 -12.44 -26.80
C LEU A 847 -3.30 -11.27 -26.88
N PHE A 848 -2.95 -10.09 -26.34
CA PHE A 848 -3.78 -8.89 -26.43
C PHE A 848 -2.91 -7.61 -26.57
N PRO A 849 -3.28 -6.64 -27.42
CA PRO A 849 -4.27 -6.78 -28.50
C PRO A 849 -3.87 -7.90 -29.47
N LEU A 850 -4.87 -8.64 -29.97
CA LEU A 850 -4.59 -9.75 -30.87
C LEU A 850 -4.07 -9.24 -32.22
N PRO A 851 -2.90 -9.69 -32.70
CA PRO A 851 -2.31 -9.24 -33.96
C PRO A 851 -2.98 -9.91 -35.17
N VAL A 852 -4.24 -9.58 -35.40
CA VAL A 852 -5.13 -10.25 -36.39
C VAL A 852 -4.56 -10.25 -37.79
N GLU A 853 -3.96 -9.14 -38.23
CA GLU A 853 -3.42 -9.07 -39.60
C GLU A 853 -2.21 -10.00 -39.79
N GLN A 854 -1.31 -10.05 -38.81
CA GLN A 854 -0.18 -10.99 -38.85
C GLN A 854 -0.64 -12.45 -38.83
N LEU A 855 -1.72 -12.76 -38.07
CA LEU A 855 -2.31 -14.08 -38.05
C LEU A 855 -2.95 -14.44 -39.39
N LYS A 856 -3.60 -13.48 -40.07
CA LYS A 856 -4.11 -13.67 -41.46
C LYS A 856 -2.98 -13.96 -42.46
N GLU A 857 -1.86 -13.24 -42.35
CA GLU A 857 -0.67 -13.46 -43.18
C GLU A 857 -0.11 -14.89 -42.97
N VAL A 858 -0.04 -15.34 -41.72
CA VAL A 858 0.41 -16.71 -41.38
C VAL A 858 -0.53 -17.76 -41.96
N VAL A 859 -1.85 -17.58 -41.85
CA VAL A 859 -2.84 -18.52 -42.45
C VAL A 859 -2.70 -18.53 -43.96
N ALA A 860 -2.58 -17.37 -44.60
CA ALA A 860 -2.40 -17.24 -46.06
C ALA A 860 -1.09 -17.87 -46.57
N LYS A 861 -0.03 -17.90 -45.76
CA LYS A 861 1.25 -18.52 -46.09
C LYS A 861 1.12 -20.03 -46.32
N TYR A 862 0.25 -20.71 -45.58
CA TYR A 862 0.08 -22.19 -45.62
C TYR A 862 -1.14 -22.60 -46.44
N VAL A 863 -1.09 -22.31 -47.74
CA VAL A 863 -2.22 -22.50 -48.68
C VAL A 863 -2.79 -23.91 -48.75
N ASN A 864 -1.98 -24.94 -48.41
CA ASN A 864 -2.39 -26.38 -48.44
C ASN A 864 -2.87 -26.85 -47.06
N ALA A 865 -2.86 -25.99 -46.04
CA ALA A 865 -3.31 -26.38 -44.70
C ALA A 865 -4.85 -26.40 -44.63
N THR A 866 -5.36 -27.51 -44.07
CA THR A 866 -6.80 -27.74 -43.87
C THR A 866 -7.16 -27.98 -42.42
N ASP A 867 -6.15 -28.12 -41.55
CA ASP A 867 -6.33 -28.38 -40.12
C ASP A 867 -5.61 -27.29 -39.33
N PHE A 868 -6.38 -26.46 -38.63
CA PHE A 868 -5.89 -25.37 -37.79
C PHE A 868 -6.14 -25.71 -36.32
N VAL A 869 -5.05 -25.89 -35.58
CA VAL A 869 -5.07 -26.37 -34.20
C VAL A 869 -4.69 -25.27 -33.27
N TRP A 870 -5.49 -25.09 -32.21
CA TRP A 870 -5.04 -24.40 -30.99
C TRP A 870 -4.54 -25.47 -30.01
N ALA A 871 -3.26 -25.46 -29.68
CA ALA A 871 -2.64 -26.39 -28.74
C ALA A 871 -2.18 -25.65 -27.50
N GLN A 872 -2.59 -26.09 -26.31
CA GLN A 872 -2.20 -25.50 -25.03
C GLN A 872 -1.99 -26.55 -23.95
N GLU A 873 -1.16 -26.27 -22.97
CA GLU A 873 -0.92 -27.12 -21.80
C GLU A 873 -2.00 -26.96 -20.72
N GLU A 874 -2.71 -25.85 -20.69
CA GLU A 874 -3.79 -25.54 -19.77
C GLU A 874 -5.04 -26.40 -20.06
N PRO A 875 -5.88 -26.69 -19.05
CA PRO A 875 -7.19 -27.29 -19.25
C PRO A 875 -8.10 -26.47 -20.19
N LYS A 876 -9.05 -27.13 -20.87
CA LYS A 876 -9.92 -26.54 -21.88
C LYS A 876 -10.68 -25.28 -21.40
N ASN A 877 -11.03 -25.19 -20.11
CA ASN A 877 -11.71 -24.06 -19.52
C ASN A 877 -10.75 -22.93 -19.03
N MET A 878 -9.45 -23.11 -19.27
CA MET A 878 -8.39 -22.20 -18.88
C MET A 878 -7.52 -21.86 -20.10
N GLY A 879 -6.51 -21.00 -19.91
CA GLY A 879 -5.63 -20.59 -20.99
C GLY A 879 -6.29 -19.68 -22.01
N ALA A 880 -5.72 -19.61 -23.22
CA ALA A 880 -6.14 -18.67 -24.24
C ALA A 880 -7.16 -19.24 -25.25
N TYR A 881 -7.51 -20.52 -25.18
CA TYR A 881 -8.40 -21.14 -26.20
C TYR A 881 -9.75 -20.43 -26.34
N GLY A 882 -10.42 -20.14 -25.23
CA GLY A 882 -11.71 -19.44 -25.25
C GLY A 882 -11.62 -18.06 -25.91
N TYR A 883 -10.56 -17.32 -25.62
CA TYR A 883 -10.28 -16.02 -26.21
C TYR A 883 -10.03 -16.11 -27.71
N MET A 884 -9.19 -17.05 -28.16
CA MET A 884 -8.90 -17.26 -29.57
C MET A 884 -10.16 -17.69 -30.36
N LEU A 885 -10.99 -18.51 -29.76
CA LEU A 885 -12.25 -18.97 -30.39
C LEU A 885 -13.23 -17.82 -30.62
N MET A 886 -13.25 -16.82 -29.73
CA MET A 886 -14.14 -15.66 -29.83
C MET A 886 -13.60 -14.54 -30.73
N ASN A 887 -12.25 -14.40 -30.82
CA ASN A 887 -11.64 -13.21 -31.41
C ASN A 887 -10.92 -13.45 -32.76
N PHE A 888 -10.84 -14.71 -33.21
CA PHE A 888 -10.26 -15.05 -34.52
C PHE A 888 -11.08 -16.18 -35.21
N ASP A 889 -11.97 -15.80 -36.09
CA ASP A 889 -12.96 -16.66 -36.77
C ASP A 889 -12.58 -17.02 -38.21
N LEU A 890 -11.41 -16.57 -38.66
CA LEU A 890 -10.92 -16.89 -40.04
C LEU A 890 -10.71 -18.39 -40.27
N VAL A 891 -10.43 -19.15 -39.20
CA VAL A 891 -10.17 -20.57 -39.25
C VAL A 891 -11.11 -21.35 -38.33
N LYS A 892 -11.42 -22.58 -38.67
CA LYS A 892 -12.15 -23.47 -37.78
C LYS A 892 -11.14 -24.14 -36.84
N TRP A 893 -11.15 -23.69 -35.58
CA TRP A 893 -10.26 -24.20 -34.56
C TRP A 893 -10.52 -25.63 -34.15
N ARG A 894 -9.49 -26.46 -34.19
CA ARG A 894 -9.45 -27.76 -33.50
C ARG A 894 -8.69 -27.56 -32.18
N TYR A 895 -9.34 -27.81 -31.07
CA TYR A 895 -8.71 -27.77 -29.76
C TYR A 895 -7.89 -29.03 -29.47
N VAL A 896 -6.63 -28.83 -29.01
CA VAL A 896 -5.79 -29.92 -28.48
C VAL A 896 -5.24 -29.45 -27.13
N GLY A 897 -5.66 -30.13 -26.09
CA GLY A 897 -5.31 -29.87 -24.70
C GLY A 897 -6.01 -30.87 -23.78
N THR A 898 -5.88 -30.71 -22.48
CA THR A 898 -6.62 -31.54 -21.52
C THR A 898 -8.10 -31.15 -21.46
N PRO A 899 -9.01 -32.05 -21.01
CA PRO A 899 -10.37 -31.67 -20.69
C PRO A 899 -10.46 -30.53 -19.67
N ALA A 900 -11.66 -29.98 -19.50
CA ALA A 900 -11.92 -29.01 -18.44
C ALA A 900 -11.73 -29.62 -17.06
N TYR A 901 -11.00 -28.92 -16.19
CA TYR A 901 -10.73 -29.30 -14.81
C TYR A 901 -11.03 -28.16 -13.86
N ALA A 902 -11.42 -28.49 -12.62
CA ALA A 902 -11.62 -27.51 -11.56
C ALA A 902 -10.27 -26.94 -11.05
N ALA A 903 -9.26 -27.82 -10.89
CA ALA A 903 -7.89 -27.41 -10.55
C ALA A 903 -7.03 -27.28 -11.82
N PRO A 904 -6.08 -26.35 -11.88
CA PRO A 904 -5.23 -26.15 -13.05
C PRO A 904 -4.43 -27.41 -13.39
N ALA A 905 -3.73 -28.00 -12.43
CA ALA A 905 -2.84 -29.15 -12.60
C ALA A 905 -3.09 -30.21 -11.54
N SER A 906 -2.51 -31.40 -11.77
CA SER A 906 -2.60 -32.53 -10.83
C SER A 906 -1.57 -32.41 -9.72
N GLY A 907 -1.94 -32.78 -8.48
CA GLY A 907 -0.99 -32.97 -7.39
C GLY A 907 -0.07 -34.18 -7.57
N SER A 908 -0.34 -35.07 -8.57
CA SER A 908 0.50 -36.21 -8.90
C SER A 908 1.36 -35.90 -10.13
N HIS A 909 2.67 -35.80 -9.95
CA HIS A 909 3.62 -35.57 -11.02
C HIS A 909 3.53 -36.64 -12.14
N THR A 910 3.32 -37.91 -11.79
CA THR A 910 3.15 -39.01 -12.79
C THR A 910 1.90 -38.81 -13.62
N ARG A 911 0.78 -38.43 -13.01
CA ARG A 911 -0.48 -38.14 -13.69
C ARG A 911 -0.37 -36.91 -14.58
N ASP A 912 0.30 -35.87 -14.10
CA ASP A 912 0.51 -34.63 -14.84
C ASP A 912 1.35 -34.90 -16.09
N ARG A 913 2.50 -35.57 -15.95
CA ARG A 913 3.35 -35.99 -17.08
C ARG A 913 2.62 -36.84 -18.08
N LYS A 914 1.79 -37.80 -17.62
CA LYS A 914 0.98 -38.63 -18.50
C LYS A 914 0.02 -37.80 -19.35
N ARG A 915 -0.72 -36.90 -18.72
CA ARG A 915 -1.64 -35.97 -19.41
C ARG A 915 -0.92 -35.07 -20.41
N HIS A 916 0.22 -34.51 -20.01
CA HIS A 916 1.05 -33.69 -20.88
C HIS A 916 1.51 -34.44 -22.14
N ASN A 917 2.04 -35.64 -21.97
CA ASN A 917 2.46 -36.48 -23.09
C ASN A 917 1.28 -36.88 -24.01
N GLU A 918 0.10 -37.16 -23.46
CA GLU A 918 -1.11 -37.42 -24.23
C GLU A 918 -1.55 -36.20 -25.05
N VAL A 919 -1.40 -34.98 -24.53
CA VAL A 919 -1.70 -33.76 -25.27
C VAL A 919 -0.72 -33.56 -26.41
N ILE A 920 0.60 -33.73 -26.16
CA ILE A 920 1.62 -33.68 -27.22
C ILE A 920 1.32 -34.68 -28.33
N ALA A 921 1.08 -35.97 -27.99
CA ALA A 921 0.77 -37.00 -28.99
C ALA A 921 -0.42 -36.60 -29.87
N LYS A 922 -1.51 -36.09 -29.29
CA LYS A 922 -2.71 -35.67 -30.04
C LYS A 922 -2.48 -34.51 -31.01
N VAL A 923 -1.43 -33.70 -30.82
CA VAL A 923 -1.07 -32.68 -31.80
C VAL A 923 -0.56 -33.27 -33.08
N PHE A 924 0.11 -34.41 -33.00
CA PHE A 924 0.74 -35.12 -34.15
C PHE A 924 -0.06 -36.30 -34.70
N GLU A 925 -1.14 -36.70 -34.04
CA GLU A 925 -2.15 -37.66 -34.60
C GLU A 925 -2.94 -36.96 -35.74
#